data_e4e27b1bd170d5031dfe9359b6879904
#
_entry.id   e4e27b1bd170d5031dfe9359b6879904
#
_cell.length_a   1.000
_cell.length_b   1.000
_cell.length_c   1.000
_cell.angle_alpha   90.00
_cell.angle_beta   90.00
_cell.angle_gamma   90.00
#
_symmetry.space_group_name_H-M   'P 1'
#
loop_
_entity.id
_entity.type
_entity.pdbx_description
1 polymer ?
#
loop_
_entity_poly.entity_id
_entity_poly.type
_entity_poly.pdbx_seq_one_letter_code
_entity_poly.pdbx_strand_id
1 'polypeptide(L)'
;MVNRTLSSRCQIGLEFFEFLKETNRESVTDRLELRDIYNTEFRSRWVGFILCRKLIFHYEIDISSAQVRDLYVDQWHSPRGRQPEPAQSGAASPDAAQAVTSGDEAVTGVRARRKLAAMFFLLFLKQSVVNLKVENTGTEPVYFTYYTPLHFLKYFSLHDERKVTKTNPLCLKPGESYEIQVTFSCTLVGFYPATLAFEFKPDLQSSTAFHIVRYIEAKCITALGRELAPIAPYKPRTLPAWTPEVYCTIVDGQPPEGYHLLRLKNVVELKQYRIPTYMDELINSLKQSAFFRDQRRVLLESPLTWKNYSEKFQLLLYLEEQQMEVDIKRYNIPNNDRAEATMTRDRDKKLLVLEVPGVSENRPSVLRGDSLLAYPAGEKKVKYRGYVHSVQLDSVKLGFSSELLARFVDGMKFNIEFTVNRLTVRVQHRAAEMATTCGLGEVLFPAAPLSSQQTELPQLRLFDSKLERNPEQYRAVQHIVAGSSKPAPYLVFGPPGTGKTVTVVEAIKQIEKNQASCHILACAPSNSAADLLCKKILDHVDEHKVFRMYASSRDPNLVPEEFKTRKCSNLVGECYEFPAKEKLMQYRIMVTTLLTAGRLVTGDIPEGHFTHIFVDEAGHAVETECLVPLAGLLCAESGQVVLAGDPKQLGPILRSPFAIKFGMGVSLLERMMNDFPLYQKNEDEYNNCFVTKLLHNYRSHPAILKVPNDLFYDGELQVCADEYLRNSYCSWEYLPKKNFPVIFHGVTGVDEREASSPSFFNIAEVEVLMDYVKKLLSTQGKKGLATISPSDIGIIAPYRKQVRMNSSCKDYNNLLFLQVGSVEEFQGQERRVIMVSTVRSSPNYTEIDKQFNLGFVKNEKRFNVAVTRAKALLIVVGNPRVLDTDETWAQFIQYCKDGGGYTGFTPAEDDEDMVMRLSALYISIESVVQQILDPEWRNDM
;
A
#
# COMPACT_ATOMS: atom_id res chain seq x y z
N MET A 1 -29.51 22.79 -1.52
CA MET A 1 -29.34 22.03 -0.26
C MET A 1 -27.85 21.89 -0.05
N VAL A 2 -27.33 22.43 1.04
CA VAL A 2 -25.90 22.39 1.34
C VAL A 2 -25.52 20.96 1.67
N ASN A 3 -24.49 20.41 1.01
CA ASN A 3 -23.90 19.11 1.34
C ASN A 3 -23.21 19.21 2.70
N ARG A 4 -23.90 18.77 3.76
CA ARG A 4 -23.32 18.61 5.08
C ARG A 4 -22.79 17.18 5.22
N THR A 5 -21.68 17.00 5.94
CA THR A 5 -21.13 15.68 6.27
C THR A 5 -22.18 14.84 7.00
N LEU A 6 -22.08 13.51 6.89
CA LEU A 6 -22.87 12.60 7.74
C LEU A 6 -22.75 12.96 9.22
N SER A 7 -21.53 13.31 9.67
CA SER A 7 -21.25 13.77 11.06
C SER A 7 -21.99 15.06 11.41
N SER A 8 -21.95 16.10 10.56
CA SER A 8 -22.66 17.35 10.86
C SER A 8 -24.18 17.22 10.72
N ARG A 9 -24.66 16.31 9.87
CA ARG A 9 -26.10 15.96 9.79
C ARG A 9 -26.54 15.19 11.03
N CYS A 10 -25.72 14.29 11.54
CA CYS A 10 -25.97 13.57 12.79
C CYS A 10 -25.95 14.51 13.98
N GLN A 11 -25.01 15.46 14.04
CA GLN A 11 -24.93 16.46 15.12
C GLN A 11 -26.20 17.31 15.17
N ILE A 12 -26.64 17.84 14.03
CA ILE A 12 -27.88 18.63 13.93
C ILE A 12 -29.12 17.76 14.19
N GLY A 13 -29.07 16.49 13.79
CA GLY A 13 -30.10 15.53 14.14
C GLY A 13 -30.21 15.32 15.65
N LEU A 14 -29.07 15.22 16.35
CA LEU A 14 -29.03 15.13 17.81
C LEU A 14 -29.51 16.40 18.48
N GLU A 15 -29.02 17.56 18.04
CA GLU A 15 -29.48 18.88 18.58
C GLU A 15 -30.98 19.12 18.30
N PHE A 16 -31.49 18.70 17.16
CA PHE A 16 -32.91 18.74 16.85
C PHE A 16 -33.72 17.77 17.74
N PHE A 17 -33.17 16.59 18.01
CA PHE A 17 -33.79 15.62 18.91
C PHE A 17 -33.80 16.11 20.37
N GLU A 18 -32.74 16.76 20.85
CA GLU A 18 -32.69 17.43 22.14
C GLU A 18 -33.71 18.58 22.22
N PHE A 19 -33.82 19.39 21.16
CA PHE A 19 -34.85 20.42 21.06
C PHE A 19 -36.29 19.84 21.13
N LEU A 20 -36.54 18.71 20.48
CA LEU A 20 -37.83 18.02 20.56
C LEU A 20 -38.12 17.52 21.98
N LYS A 21 -37.10 17.05 22.71
CA LYS A 21 -37.20 16.67 24.13
C LYS A 21 -37.52 17.91 25.03
N GLU A 22 -36.76 18.99 24.86
CA GLU A 22 -36.98 20.23 25.60
C GLU A 22 -38.38 20.81 25.38
N THR A 23 -38.97 20.58 24.23
CA THR A 23 -40.30 21.05 23.85
C THR A 23 -41.42 20.01 24.08
N ASN A 24 -41.08 18.85 24.71
CA ASN A 24 -41.99 17.70 24.93
C ASN A 24 -42.67 17.15 23.67
N ARG A 25 -41.94 17.16 22.53
CA ARG A 25 -42.44 16.70 21.24
C ARG A 25 -41.68 15.46 20.71
N GLU A 26 -41.02 14.75 21.59
CA GLU A 26 -40.24 13.55 21.23
C GLU A 26 -41.08 12.37 20.65
N SER A 27 -42.41 12.42 20.86
CA SER A 27 -43.33 11.43 20.33
C SER A 27 -43.83 11.69 18.90
N VAL A 28 -43.45 12.83 18.31
CA VAL A 28 -43.83 13.16 16.92
C VAL A 28 -43.09 12.30 15.96
N THR A 29 -43.80 11.47 15.19
CA THR A 29 -43.23 10.54 14.21
C THR A 29 -43.57 10.91 12.76
N ASP A 30 -44.52 11.86 12.57
CA ASP A 30 -44.87 12.30 11.21
C ASP A 30 -43.73 13.13 10.59
N ARG A 31 -43.34 12.74 9.41
CA ARG A 31 -42.19 13.32 8.70
C ARG A 31 -42.42 14.75 8.23
N LEU A 32 -43.67 15.10 7.93
CA LEU A 32 -44.01 16.47 7.48
C LEU A 32 -44.07 17.42 8.67
N GLU A 33 -44.64 16.98 9.76
CA GLU A 33 -44.67 17.69 11.00
C GLU A 33 -43.27 17.93 11.59
N LEU A 34 -42.41 16.92 11.62
CA LEU A 34 -41.01 17.05 12.02
C LEU A 34 -40.24 18.05 11.13
N ARG A 35 -40.53 18.06 9.84
CA ARG A 35 -39.91 19.01 8.92
C ARG A 35 -40.38 20.43 9.17
N ASP A 36 -41.63 20.63 9.50
CA ASP A 36 -42.20 21.95 9.76
C ASP A 36 -41.70 22.49 11.12
N ILE A 37 -41.68 21.68 12.18
CA ILE A 37 -41.04 22.03 13.44
C ILE A 37 -39.56 22.39 13.23
N TYR A 38 -38.82 21.63 12.46
CA TYR A 38 -37.42 21.91 12.14
C TYR A 38 -37.24 23.24 11.42
N ASN A 39 -38.06 23.55 10.44
CA ASN A 39 -37.91 24.77 9.63
C ASN A 39 -38.46 26.04 10.31
N THR A 40 -39.51 25.94 11.09
CA THR A 40 -40.20 27.09 11.71
C THR A 40 -39.66 27.41 13.11
N GLU A 41 -39.39 26.43 13.95
CA GLU A 41 -39.07 26.62 15.33
C GLU A 41 -37.58 26.34 15.64
N PHE A 42 -37.06 25.23 15.26
CA PHE A 42 -35.67 24.88 15.55
C PHE A 42 -34.68 25.76 14.76
N ARG A 43 -34.90 25.90 13.47
CA ARG A 43 -34.09 26.75 12.61
C ARG A 43 -34.19 28.25 12.91
N SER A 44 -35.28 28.72 13.45
CA SER A 44 -35.48 30.12 13.84
C SER A 44 -34.72 30.52 15.12
N ARG A 45 -34.49 29.60 16.05
CA ARG A 45 -33.59 29.83 17.21
C ARG A 45 -32.14 30.13 16.79
N TRP A 46 -31.71 29.65 15.62
CA TRP A 46 -30.40 29.95 15.04
C TRP A 46 -30.35 31.31 14.32
N VAL A 47 -31.44 31.93 14.02
CA VAL A 47 -31.50 33.22 13.31
C VAL A 47 -30.99 34.39 14.19
N GLY A 48 -31.00 34.28 15.53
CA GLY A 48 -30.30 35.21 16.41
C GLY A 48 -28.81 35.37 16.14
N PHE A 49 -28.19 34.37 15.51
CA PHE A 49 -26.81 34.35 15.05
C PHE A 49 -26.56 35.11 13.72
N ILE A 50 -27.61 35.43 12.97
CA ILE A 50 -27.52 35.98 11.62
C ILE A 50 -27.44 37.52 11.57
N LEU A 51 -27.86 38.19 12.63
CA LEU A 51 -27.86 39.66 12.68
C LEU A 51 -26.48 40.30 12.95
N CYS A 52 -25.49 39.53 13.39
CA CYS A 52 -24.11 39.99 13.62
C CYS A 52 -23.19 39.92 12.39
N ARG A 53 -23.70 40.04 11.21
CA ARG A 53 -23.07 39.73 9.92
C ARG A 53 -22.13 40.78 9.33
N LYS A 54 -21.83 41.85 10.03
CA LYS A 54 -21.05 42.95 9.44
C LYS A 54 -19.61 43.10 9.89
N LEU A 55 -19.07 42.11 10.61
CA LEU A 55 -17.66 42.08 10.94
C LEU A 55 -16.92 41.20 9.95
N ILE A 56 -16.14 41.81 9.09
CA ILE A 56 -15.23 41.10 8.16
C ILE A 56 -13.82 41.31 8.68
N PHE A 57 -13.11 40.23 8.91
CA PHE A 57 -11.68 40.28 9.20
C PHE A 57 -10.89 40.23 7.92
N HIS A 58 -10.14 41.30 7.65
CA HIS A 58 -9.10 41.29 6.63
C HIS A 58 -7.77 41.03 7.32
N TYR A 59 -7.02 40.11 6.78
CA TYR A 59 -5.61 39.98 7.16
C TYR A 59 -4.75 40.32 5.95
N GLU A 60 -3.92 41.33 6.11
CA GLU A 60 -2.73 41.44 5.28
C GLU A 60 -1.63 40.65 5.97
N ILE A 61 -1.18 39.64 5.28
CA ILE A 61 -0.11 38.80 5.75
C ILE A 61 1.11 39.14 4.92
N ASP A 62 2.03 39.88 5.49
CA ASP A 62 3.37 40.02 4.89
C ASP A 62 4.21 38.82 5.36
N ILE A 63 4.40 37.83 4.44
CA ILE A 63 4.74 36.52 4.90
C ILE A 63 5.82 35.83 4.19
N SER A 64 6.59 35.23 4.97
CA SER A 64 7.50 34.19 4.58
C SER A 64 7.14 32.76 5.04
N SER A 65 6.10 32.47 5.86
CA SER A 65 5.87 31.08 6.32
C SER A 65 4.57 30.68 6.99
N ALA A 66 3.57 31.52 7.11
CA ALA A 66 2.30 31.10 7.71
C ALA A 66 1.12 31.33 6.78
N GLN A 67 0.16 30.44 6.74
CA GLN A 67 -1.13 30.60 6.06
C GLN A 67 -2.22 30.77 7.13
N VAL A 68 -3.08 31.79 6.95
CA VAL A 68 -4.27 31.96 7.76
C VAL A 68 -5.49 31.65 6.90
N ARG A 69 -6.38 30.82 7.38
CA ARG A 69 -7.58 30.40 6.67
C ARG A 69 -8.81 30.63 7.52
N ASP A 70 -9.88 31.07 6.86
CA ASP A 70 -11.20 31.20 7.45
C ASP A 70 -11.90 29.85 7.58
N LEU A 71 -12.21 29.45 8.78
CA LEU A 71 -12.87 28.19 9.03
C LEU A 71 -14.39 28.20 8.92
N TYR A 72 -15.07 29.35 8.89
CA TYR A 72 -16.50 29.28 9.19
C TYR A 72 -17.46 30.24 8.47
N VAL A 73 -17.08 31.12 7.56
CA VAL A 73 -18.02 32.14 7.08
C VAL A 73 -18.75 31.81 5.79
N ASP A 74 -18.17 30.99 4.90
CA ASP A 74 -18.71 30.84 3.55
C ASP A 74 -19.67 29.68 3.28
N GLN A 75 -19.92 28.81 4.23
CA GLN A 75 -20.78 27.65 3.99
C GLN A 75 -22.30 27.92 4.09
N TRP A 76 -22.73 29.11 4.49
CA TRP A 76 -24.11 29.35 4.88
C TRP A 76 -24.94 30.20 3.93
N HIS A 77 -24.39 30.82 2.89
CA HIS A 77 -25.17 31.61 1.94
C HIS A 77 -24.67 31.49 0.51
N SER A 78 -25.32 30.64 -0.24
CA SER A 78 -25.51 30.87 -1.69
C SER A 78 -26.84 31.57 -1.91
N PRO A 79 -26.89 32.72 -2.58
CA PRO A 79 -28.14 33.24 -3.13
C PRO A 79 -28.61 32.30 -4.23
N ARG A 80 -29.91 32.08 -4.29
CA ARG A 80 -30.59 31.28 -5.32
C ARG A 80 -30.13 31.69 -6.71
N GLY A 81 -29.79 30.68 -7.51
CA GLY A 81 -29.28 30.79 -8.83
C GLY A 81 -30.21 31.49 -9.85
N ARG A 82 -29.57 32.13 -10.75
CA ARG A 82 -30.05 32.28 -12.13
C ARG A 82 -29.19 31.40 -13.01
N GLN A 83 -29.82 30.56 -13.80
CA GLN A 83 -29.17 29.81 -14.86
C GLN A 83 -28.63 30.81 -15.89
N PRO A 84 -27.45 30.61 -16.46
CA PRO A 84 -27.03 31.33 -17.66
C PRO A 84 -27.55 30.58 -18.89
N GLU A 85 -28.16 31.32 -19.76
CA GLU A 85 -28.45 30.92 -21.14
C GLU A 85 -27.15 30.75 -21.94
N PRO A 86 -27.17 29.97 -23.05
CA PRO A 86 -25.96 29.62 -23.79
C PRO A 86 -25.53 30.74 -24.72
N ALA A 87 -24.31 31.22 -24.63
CA ALA A 87 -23.71 32.15 -25.58
C ALA A 87 -22.99 31.41 -26.70
N GLN A 88 -23.23 31.90 -27.89
CA GLN A 88 -22.76 31.43 -29.18
C GLN A 88 -21.26 31.63 -29.40
N SER A 89 -20.76 30.78 -30.28
CA SER A 89 -19.44 30.72 -30.88
C SER A 89 -18.84 32.02 -31.41
N GLY A 90 -17.54 32.19 -31.26
CA GLY A 90 -16.70 33.13 -32.01
C GLY A 90 -15.22 32.79 -31.83
N ALA A 91 -14.62 32.39 -32.96
CA ALA A 91 -13.20 32.05 -33.07
C ALA A 91 -12.29 33.28 -33.06
N ALA A 92 -11.07 33.13 -32.55
CA ALA A 92 -9.80 33.57 -33.12
C ALA A 92 -8.60 33.36 -32.19
N SER A 93 -7.48 33.09 -32.81
CA SER A 93 -6.20 32.56 -32.37
C SER A 93 -5.23 33.62 -31.80
N PRO A 94 -3.89 33.27 -31.66
CA PRO A 94 -3.17 33.45 -30.41
C PRO A 94 -2.18 34.63 -30.44
N ASP A 95 -1.72 35.06 -29.29
CA ASP A 95 -0.31 35.38 -29.02
C ASP A 95 -0.09 36.19 -27.72
N ALA A 96 1.10 35.97 -27.18
CA ALA A 96 1.87 36.86 -26.32
C ALA A 96 1.56 37.02 -24.85
N ALA A 97 2.56 36.62 -24.10
CA ALA A 97 2.85 37.01 -22.73
C ALA A 97 2.70 38.53 -22.51
N GLN A 98 2.15 38.85 -21.34
CA GLN A 98 2.70 39.90 -20.45
C GLN A 98 1.79 40.15 -19.27
N ALA A 99 2.45 40.39 -18.11
CA ALA A 99 1.84 40.82 -16.88
C ALA A 99 1.03 42.09 -17.02
N VAL A 100 -0.15 42.11 -16.40
CA VAL A 100 -0.78 43.40 -16.02
C VAL A 100 -1.61 43.20 -14.74
N THR A 101 -1.39 44.10 -13.86
CA THR A 101 -2.03 44.39 -12.60
C THR A 101 -3.44 44.96 -12.79
N SER A 102 -4.25 44.77 -11.73
CA SER A 102 -5.41 45.57 -11.31
C SER A 102 -6.66 45.61 -12.16
N GLY A 103 -7.75 45.38 -11.52
CA GLY A 103 -9.12 45.70 -11.93
C GLY A 103 -10.10 45.25 -10.85
N ASP A 104 -10.61 46.23 -10.13
CA ASP A 104 -11.70 46.14 -9.18
C ASP A 104 -12.96 45.57 -9.83
N GLU A 105 -13.58 44.61 -9.21
CA GLU A 105 -15.03 44.45 -9.23
C GLU A 105 -15.51 44.00 -7.85
N ALA A 106 -16.24 44.92 -7.22
CA ALA A 106 -17.01 44.70 -6.02
C ALA A 106 -18.19 43.78 -6.33
N VAL A 107 -18.13 42.52 -5.89
CA VAL A 107 -19.28 41.65 -5.79
C VAL A 107 -19.22 40.97 -4.44
N THR A 108 -20.26 41.21 -3.68
CA THR A 108 -20.63 40.60 -2.42
C THR A 108 -20.32 39.09 -2.34
N GLY A 109 -19.24 38.76 -1.73
CA GLY A 109 -18.81 37.40 -1.46
C GLY A 109 -17.38 37.44 -0.95
N VAL A 110 -17.17 37.03 0.27
CA VAL A 110 -15.82 36.96 0.87
C VAL A 110 -15.00 35.97 0.06
N ARG A 111 -14.17 36.47 -0.85
CA ARG A 111 -13.13 35.69 -1.50
C ARG A 111 -11.88 35.71 -0.61
N ALA A 112 -11.60 34.58 0.04
CA ALA A 112 -10.27 34.37 0.58
C ALA A 112 -9.25 34.34 -0.55
N ARG A 113 -8.47 35.40 -0.73
CA ARG A 113 -7.31 35.38 -1.64
C ARG A 113 -6.25 34.48 -1.01
N ARG A 114 -5.98 33.35 -1.66
CA ARG A 114 -4.79 32.54 -1.37
C ARG A 114 -3.56 33.36 -1.76
N LYS A 115 -2.86 33.94 -0.80
CA LYS A 115 -1.44 34.23 -0.94
C LYS A 115 -0.68 33.08 -0.29
N LEU A 116 0.05 32.31 -1.11
CA LEU A 116 1.01 31.35 -0.62
C LEU A 116 2.09 32.11 0.12
N ALA A 117 2.16 31.84 1.38
CA ALA A 117 3.21 32.38 2.22
C ALA A 117 4.45 31.53 2.21
N ALA A 118 5.54 32.21 2.14
CA ALA A 118 6.86 31.66 1.98
C ALA A 118 7.33 30.94 3.24
N MET A 119 8.14 30.05 3.01
CA MET A 119 8.84 29.03 3.72
C MET A 119 10.01 29.44 4.53
N PHE A 120 10.25 28.75 5.65
CA PHE A 120 11.41 28.97 6.50
C PHE A 120 12.52 27.98 6.34
N PHE A 121 13.71 28.58 6.33
CA PHE A 121 14.97 27.91 6.38
C PHE A 121 15.53 27.87 7.76
N LEU A 122 16.03 26.72 8.11
CA LEU A 122 16.81 26.58 9.32
C LEU A 122 18.22 26.06 9.09
N LEU A 123 19.10 26.91 9.40
CA LEU A 123 20.24 26.62 10.27
C LEU A 123 20.21 27.72 11.31
N PHE A 124 19.97 27.35 12.57
CA PHE A 124 19.92 28.20 13.78
C PHE A 124 18.68 29.11 13.97
N LEU A 125 17.87 28.79 14.99
CA LEU A 125 16.94 29.65 15.73
C LEU A 125 16.40 30.88 14.94
N LYS A 126 15.43 30.67 14.08
CA LYS A 126 14.66 31.78 13.52
C LYS A 126 13.23 31.70 14.00
N GLN A 127 12.81 32.68 14.76
CA GLN A 127 11.41 32.98 15.06
C GLN A 127 10.76 33.56 13.82
N SER A 128 9.55 33.11 13.53
CA SER A 128 8.73 33.65 12.48
C SER A 128 7.57 34.37 13.06
N VAL A 129 7.34 35.55 12.59
CA VAL A 129 6.32 36.45 13.12
C VAL A 129 5.27 36.71 12.06
N VAL A 130 4.01 36.61 12.44
CA VAL A 130 2.83 36.89 11.60
C VAL A 130 1.93 37.83 12.39
N ASN A 131 1.45 38.90 11.77
CA ASN A 131 0.48 39.80 12.36
C ASN A 131 -0.93 39.40 11.90
N LEU A 132 -1.79 39.08 12.87
CA LEU A 132 -3.22 38.87 12.65
C LEU A 132 -3.92 40.22 12.79
N LYS A 133 -4.45 40.75 11.70
CA LYS A 133 -5.20 42.01 11.71
C LYS A 133 -6.68 41.71 11.96
N VAL A 134 -7.21 42.29 13.01
CA VAL A 134 -8.63 42.31 13.37
C VAL A 134 -9.20 43.64 12.92
N GLU A 135 -10.11 43.69 11.96
CA GLU A 135 -10.65 44.90 11.36
C GLU A 135 -12.16 44.92 11.42
N ASN A 136 -12.73 46.03 11.86
CA ASN A 136 -14.16 46.25 11.81
C ASN A 136 -14.54 46.91 10.49
N THR A 137 -15.05 46.13 9.54
CA THR A 137 -15.54 46.58 8.25
C THR A 137 -17.07 46.90 8.28
N GLY A 138 -17.69 46.79 9.44
CA GLY A 138 -19.11 47.09 9.65
C GLY A 138 -19.39 48.60 9.72
N THR A 139 -20.64 48.95 9.93
CA THR A 139 -21.13 50.36 10.10
C THR A 139 -21.24 50.75 11.56
N GLU A 140 -21.16 49.82 12.49
CA GLU A 140 -21.34 50.03 13.90
C GLU A 140 -20.08 49.69 14.70
N PRO A 141 -19.76 50.33 15.83
CA PRO A 141 -18.68 49.94 16.71
C PRO A 141 -18.89 48.54 17.28
N VAL A 142 -17.79 47.78 17.43
CA VAL A 142 -17.82 46.46 18.02
C VAL A 142 -16.72 46.33 19.07
N TYR A 143 -17.01 45.61 20.13
CA TYR A 143 -16.07 45.35 21.20
C TYR A 143 -15.40 43.98 21.00
N PHE A 144 -14.09 43.99 20.78
CA PHE A 144 -13.25 42.81 20.83
C PHE A 144 -12.94 42.51 22.30
N THR A 145 -13.54 41.46 22.85
CA THR A 145 -13.58 41.21 24.30
C THR A 145 -12.56 40.18 24.75
N TYR A 146 -12.23 39.22 23.91
CA TYR A 146 -11.36 38.11 24.29
C TYR A 146 -10.86 37.31 23.06
N TYR A 147 -9.72 36.72 23.22
CA TYR A 147 -9.25 35.68 22.28
C TYR A 147 -8.52 34.57 23.03
N THR A 148 -8.56 33.35 22.50
CA THR A 148 -7.92 32.18 23.12
C THR A 148 -7.56 31.15 22.07
N PRO A 149 -6.43 30.48 22.24
CA PRO A 149 -6.20 29.24 21.48
C PRO A 149 -7.19 28.17 21.96
N LEU A 150 -7.71 27.37 21.03
CA LEU A 150 -8.62 26.27 21.34
C LEU A 150 -7.89 25.03 21.84
N HIS A 151 -6.56 25.01 21.77
CA HIS A 151 -5.70 23.96 22.29
C HIS A 151 -4.36 24.55 22.75
N PHE A 152 -3.55 23.76 23.45
CA PHE A 152 -2.25 24.22 23.94
C PHE A 152 -1.29 24.52 22.78
N LEU A 153 -0.78 25.76 22.73
CA LEU A 153 0.16 26.22 21.71
C LEU A 153 1.62 26.02 22.17
N LYS A 154 2.20 24.86 21.92
CA LYS A 154 3.60 24.56 22.29
C LYS A 154 4.63 25.36 21.48
N TYR A 155 4.33 25.62 20.21
CA TYR A 155 5.27 26.19 19.24
C TYR A 155 4.89 27.60 18.79
N PHE A 156 3.75 28.11 19.25
CA PHE A 156 3.26 29.45 18.96
C PHE A 156 3.19 30.29 20.22
N SER A 157 3.57 31.54 20.13
CA SER A 157 3.33 32.53 21.14
C SER A 157 2.57 33.73 20.56
N LEU A 158 1.63 34.25 21.33
CA LEU A 158 0.80 35.38 20.94
C LEU A 158 1.26 36.62 21.71
N HIS A 159 1.51 37.71 21.01
CA HIS A 159 1.86 38.99 21.60
C HIS A 159 0.79 40.02 21.24
N ASP A 160 0.17 40.56 22.28
CA ASP A 160 -0.91 41.53 22.21
C ASP A 160 -0.51 42.77 23.04
N GLU A 161 -0.25 43.88 22.38
CA GLU A 161 0.22 45.10 23.02
C GLU A 161 -0.82 45.67 24.03
N ARG A 162 -2.11 45.60 23.68
CA ARG A 162 -3.18 46.14 24.54
C ARG A 162 -3.70 45.13 25.54
N LYS A 163 -3.25 43.89 25.52
CA LYS A 163 -3.67 42.80 26.42
C LYS A 163 -5.19 42.70 26.51
N VAL A 164 -5.84 42.46 25.39
CA VAL A 164 -7.29 42.36 25.27
C VAL A 164 -7.79 41.18 26.08
N THR A 165 -8.65 41.47 27.03
CA THR A 165 -9.30 40.50 27.92
C THR A 165 -10.74 40.89 28.18
N LYS A 166 -11.56 40.00 28.77
CA LYS A 166 -12.95 40.31 29.15
C LYS A 166 -13.07 41.51 30.11
N THR A 167 -11.99 41.78 30.86
CA THR A 167 -11.92 42.95 31.77
C THR A 167 -11.28 44.17 31.12
N ASN A 168 -10.66 44.02 29.96
CA ASN A 168 -10.04 45.10 29.18
C ASN A 168 -10.41 44.94 27.68
N PRO A 169 -11.68 45.11 27.32
CA PRO A 169 -12.16 44.99 25.97
C PRO A 169 -11.70 46.16 25.10
N LEU A 170 -11.43 45.88 23.82
CA LEU A 170 -11.02 46.86 22.82
C LEU A 170 -12.24 47.25 21.96
N CYS A 171 -12.63 48.53 21.96
CA CYS A 171 -13.63 49.03 21.02
C CYS A 171 -12.99 49.29 19.66
N LEU A 172 -13.53 48.66 18.63
CA LEU A 172 -13.15 48.87 17.21
C LEU A 172 -14.28 49.62 16.50
N LYS A 173 -14.02 50.86 16.14
CA LYS A 173 -14.98 51.67 15.33
C LYS A 173 -14.97 51.18 13.87
N PRO A 174 -15.99 51.55 13.09
CA PRO A 174 -15.97 51.27 11.66
C PRO A 174 -14.68 51.73 10.98
N GLY A 175 -14.02 50.83 10.25
CA GLY A 175 -12.73 51.07 9.62
C GLY A 175 -11.49 50.96 10.49
N GLU A 176 -11.64 50.81 11.82
CA GLU A 176 -10.49 50.59 12.71
C GLU A 176 -10.03 49.13 12.68
N SER A 177 -8.72 48.96 12.81
CA SER A 177 -8.06 47.66 12.88
C SER A 177 -7.11 47.56 14.08
N TYR A 178 -6.90 46.32 14.51
CA TYR A 178 -5.99 45.98 15.58
C TYR A 178 -5.15 44.75 15.20
N GLU A 179 -3.87 44.73 15.54
CA GLU A 179 -2.95 43.63 15.19
C GLU A 179 -2.54 42.84 16.43
N ILE A 180 -2.58 41.50 16.27
CA ILE A 180 -2.05 40.54 17.25
C ILE A 180 -0.87 39.83 16.57
N GLN A 181 0.29 39.91 17.19
CA GLN A 181 1.49 39.26 16.67
C GLN A 181 1.52 37.80 17.09
N VAL A 182 1.62 36.91 16.13
CA VAL A 182 1.81 35.48 16.33
C VAL A 182 3.22 35.11 15.97
N THR A 183 3.97 34.56 16.93
CA THR A 183 5.34 34.11 16.72
C THR A 183 5.38 32.58 16.74
N PHE A 184 5.92 31.98 15.67
CA PHE A 184 6.18 30.54 15.59
C PHE A 184 7.66 30.26 15.82
N SER A 185 7.96 29.29 16.70
CA SER A 185 9.34 28.85 17.00
C SER A 185 9.38 27.33 17.15
N CYS A 186 10.01 26.65 16.20
CA CYS A 186 10.21 25.21 16.23
C CYS A 186 11.51 24.81 15.52
N THR A 187 12.17 23.78 16.05
CA THR A 187 13.39 23.19 15.47
C THR A 187 13.15 21.84 14.80
N LEU A 188 11.96 21.27 14.98
CA LEU A 188 11.60 19.97 14.41
C LEU A 188 10.91 20.17 13.05
N VAL A 189 11.33 19.39 12.07
CA VAL A 189 10.65 19.34 10.77
C VAL A 189 9.23 18.87 10.93
N GLY A 190 8.28 19.52 10.26
CA GLY A 190 6.89 19.13 10.35
C GLY A 190 5.88 20.22 10.01
N PHE A 191 4.61 19.88 10.19
CA PHE A 191 3.46 20.74 9.99
C PHE A 191 2.75 20.98 11.31
N TYR A 192 2.56 22.24 11.64
CA TYR A 192 2.06 22.70 12.94
C TYR A 192 0.80 23.55 12.73
N PRO A 193 -0.38 22.99 12.90
CA PRO A 193 -1.63 23.72 12.87
C PRO A 193 -1.91 24.37 14.24
N ALA A 194 -2.59 25.51 14.24
CA ALA A 194 -3.09 26.17 15.44
C ALA A 194 -4.46 26.79 15.17
N THR A 195 -5.33 26.77 16.15
CA THR A 195 -6.69 27.31 16.04
C THR A 195 -6.91 28.34 17.12
N LEU A 196 -7.34 29.56 16.73
CA LEU A 196 -7.62 30.67 17.60
C LEU A 196 -9.10 31.03 17.51
N ALA A 197 -9.74 31.27 18.66
CA ALA A 197 -11.09 31.78 18.74
C ALA A 197 -11.06 33.24 19.25
N PHE A 198 -11.79 34.11 18.60
CA PHE A 198 -11.93 35.53 18.92
C PHE A 198 -13.37 35.81 19.30
N GLU A 199 -13.58 36.41 20.47
CA GLU A 199 -14.89 36.76 21.00
C GLU A 199 -15.15 38.26 20.79
N PHE A 200 -16.35 38.58 20.30
CA PHE A 200 -16.82 39.95 20.08
C PHE A 200 -18.17 40.14 20.65
N LYS A 201 -18.45 41.39 21.06
CA LYS A 201 -19.77 41.85 21.47
C LYS A 201 -20.16 43.13 20.73
N PRO A 202 -21.44 43.27 20.34
CA PRO A 202 -21.94 44.54 19.75
C PRO A 202 -22.00 45.66 20.78
N ASP A 203 -22.24 45.33 22.07
CA ASP A 203 -22.29 46.23 23.19
C ASP A 203 -21.77 45.52 24.45
N LEU A 204 -21.07 46.23 25.35
CA LEU A 204 -20.53 45.67 26.59
C LEU A 204 -21.62 45.20 27.56
N GLN A 205 -22.82 45.76 27.47
CA GLN A 205 -23.97 45.34 28.28
C GLN A 205 -24.72 44.15 27.71
N SER A 206 -24.46 43.79 26.45
CA SER A 206 -25.09 42.63 25.78
C SER A 206 -24.63 41.32 26.39
N SER A 207 -25.59 40.45 26.68
CA SER A 207 -25.32 39.06 27.07
C SER A 207 -24.91 38.20 25.91
N THR A 208 -25.13 38.64 24.64
CA THR A 208 -24.82 37.89 23.45
C THR A 208 -23.43 38.24 22.95
N ALA A 209 -22.51 37.23 22.96
CA ALA A 209 -21.23 37.32 22.32
C ALA A 209 -21.24 36.47 21.06
N PHE A 210 -20.48 36.84 20.05
CA PHE A 210 -20.22 35.98 18.88
C PHE A 210 -18.73 35.68 18.76
N HIS A 211 -18.41 34.52 18.18
CA HIS A 211 -17.05 34.04 18.07
C HIS A 211 -16.66 33.88 16.63
N ILE A 212 -15.42 34.21 16.31
CA ILE A 212 -14.80 33.97 15.04
C ILE A 212 -13.60 33.08 15.29
N VAL A 213 -13.55 31.96 14.60
CA VAL A 213 -12.45 30.98 14.69
C VAL A 213 -11.54 31.12 13.48
N ARG A 214 -10.23 31.15 13.72
CA ARG A 214 -9.20 31.24 12.70
C ARG A 214 -8.22 30.11 12.83
N TYR A 215 -7.84 29.56 11.70
CA TYR A 215 -6.88 28.48 11.59
C TYR A 215 -5.55 29.00 11.06
N ILE A 216 -4.47 28.73 11.78
CA ILE A 216 -3.11 29.13 11.44
C ILE A 216 -2.31 27.86 11.17
N GLU A 217 -1.51 27.86 10.11
CA GLU A 217 -0.63 26.75 9.73
C GLU A 217 0.82 27.24 9.66
N ALA A 218 1.74 26.48 10.25
CA ALA A 218 3.16 26.70 10.07
C ALA A 218 3.83 25.41 9.57
N LYS A 219 4.75 25.52 8.61
CA LYS A 219 5.56 24.40 8.11
C LYS A 219 7.04 24.68 8.39
N CYS A 220 7.70 23.72 9.07
CA CYS A 220 9.15 23.71 9.25
C CYS A 220 9.73 22.67 8.29
N ILE A 221 10.41 23.12 7.22
CA ILE A 221 10.97 22.25 6.18
C ILE A 221 12.39 22.71 5.80
N THR A 222 13.23 21.78 5.36
CA THR A 222 14.61 22.03 4.92
C THR A 222 14.68 22.39 3.42
N ALA A 223 15.89 22.60 2.88
CA ALA A 223 16.11 22.77 1.45
C ALA A 223 15.62 21.55 0.67
N LEU A 224 15.96 20.36 1.17
CA LEU A 224 15.54 19.10 0.57
C LEU A 224 14.01 19.01 0.49
N GLY A 225 13.31 19.36 1.56
CA GLY A 225 11.84 19.33 1.58
C GLY A 225 11.19 20.24 0.56
N ARG A 226 11.87 21.35 0.18
CA ARG A 226 11.38 22.23 -0.89
C ARG A 226 11.54 21.62 -2.28
N GLU A 227 12.66 20.97 -2.52
CA GLU A 227 12.94 20.31 -3.80
C GLU A 227 11.98 19.14 -4.05
N LEU A 228 11.54 18.49 -2.97
CA LEU A 228 10.64 17.35 -3.01
C LEU A 228 9.15 17.73 -3.02
N ALA A 229 8.82 19.03 -2.90
CA ALA A 229 7.42 19.48 -2.86
C ALA A 229 6.66 19.10 -4.15
N PRO A 230 5.35 18.77 -4.06
CA PRO A 230 4.56 18.41 -5.23
C PRO A 230 4.48 19.57 -6.23
N ILE A 231 4.66 19.27 -7.51
CA ILE A 231 4.62 20.27 -8.59
C ILE A 231 3.19 20.78 -8.81
N ALA A 232 2.19 19.92 -8.64
CA ALA A 232 0.79 20.26 -8.78
C ALA A 232 -0.09 19.37 -7.88
N PRO A 233 -1.29 19.83 -7.49
CA PRO A 233 -2.23 19.01 -6.72
C PRO A 233 -2.71 17.80 -7.52
N TYR A 234 -2.96 16.70 -6.82
CA TYR A 234 -3.45 15.45 -7.40
C TYR A 234 -4.81 15.62 -8.09
N LYS A 235 -4.95 15.04 -9.26
CA LYS A 235 -6.20 14.94 -10.02
C LYS A 235 -6.48 13.46 -10.28
N PRO A 236 -7.62 12.93 -9.76
CA PRO A 236 -8.00 11.53 -10.01
C PRO A 236 -8.19 11.25 -11.51
N ARG A 237 -7.75 10.09 -11.97
CA ARG A 237 -8.03 9.63 -13.31
C ARG A 237 -9.46 9.12 -13.40
N THR A 238 -10.20 9.60 -14.37
CA THR A 238 -11.56 9.10 -14.64
C THR A 238 -11.50 7.92 -15.62
N LEU A 239 -12.42 6.97 -15.44
CA LEU A 239 -12.61 5.92 -16.44
C LEU A 239 -13.06 6.56 -17.75
N PRO A 240 -12.49 6.15 -18.90
CA PRO A 240 -12.98 6.60 -20.19
C PRO A 240 -14.47 6.22 -20.33
N ALA A 241 -15.25 7.12 -20.94
CA ALA A 241 -16.66 6.83 -21.22
C ALA A 241 -16.77 5.55 -22.03
N TRP A 242 -17.72 4.68 -21.65
CA TRP A 242 -17.99 3.46 -22.40
C TRP A 242 -18.34 3.80 -23.85
N THR A 243 -17.58 3.27 -24.77
CA THR A 243 -17.87 3.33 -26.22
C THR A 243 -18.20 1.91 -26.67
N PRO A 244 -19.28 1.70 -27.44
CA PRO A 244 -19.59 0.38 -27.99
C PRO A 244 -18.41 -0.19 -28.76
N GLU A 245 -18.14 -1.48 -28.58
CA GLU A 245 -17.10 -2.18 -29.35
C GLU A 245 -17.45 -2.11 -30.84
N VAL A 246 -16.63 -1.41 -31.60
CA VAL A 246 -16.72 -1.41 -33.07
C VAL A 246 -15.93 -2.63 -33.53
N TYR A 247 -16.52 -3.46 -34.38
CA TYR A 247 -15.78 -4.55 -35.05
C TYR A 247 -14.55 -3.97 -35.71
N CYS A 248 -13.38 -4.38 -35.23
CA CYS A 248 -12.08 -3.94 -35.73
C CYS A 248 -11.19 -5.17 -36.06
N THR A 249 -10.38 -5.02 -37.08
CA THR A 249 -9.34 -6.00 -37.41
C THR A 249 -8.14 -5.74 -36.54
N ILE A 250 -7.62 -6.78 -35.84
CA ILE A 250 -6.40 -6.69 -35.06
C ILE A 250 -5.27 -7.28 -35.88
N VAL A 251 -4.23 -6.47 -36.13
CA VAL A 251 -2.99 -6.90 -36.79
C VAL A 251 -1.95 -7.18 -35.72
N ASP A 252 -1.47 -8.42 -35.63
CA ASP A 252 -0.51 -8.85 -34.62
C ASP A 252 0.89 -8.30 -34.91
N GLY A 253 1.56 -7.83 -33.86
CA GLY A 253 2.96 -7.42 -33.88
C GLY A 253 3.92 -8.56 -33.66
N GLN A 254 5.18 -8.20 -33.38
CA GLN A 254 6.26 -9.15 -33.15
C GLN A 254 6.55 -9.29 -31.66
N PRO A 255 6.35 -10.48 -31.08
CA PRO A 255 6.73 -10.73 -29.70
C PRO A 255 8.26 -10.72 -29.52
N PRO A 256 8.76 -10.59 -28.27
CA PRO A 256 10.19 -10.64 -27.97
C PRO A 256 10.87 -11.90 -28.52
N GLU A 257 12.12 -11.78 -28.93
CA GLU A 257 12.92 -12.91 -29.38
C GLU A 257 12.98 -14.02 -28.31
N GLY A 258 12.91 -15.28 -28.73
CA GLY A 258 12.88 -16.43 -27.84
C GLY A 258 11.50 -16.78 -27.27
N TYR A 259 10.50 -15.93 -27.43
CA TYR A 259 9.14 -16.21 -26.96
C TYR A 259 8.50 -17.44 -27.65
N HIS A 260 8.97 -17.79 -28.84
CA HIS A 260 8.47 -18.92 -29.65
C HIS A 260 9.34 -20.18 -29.59
N LEU A 261 10.48 -20.16 -28.88
CA LEU A 261 11.38 -21.33 -28.80
C LEU A 261 10.90 -22.35 -27.76
N LEU A 262 9.64 -22.78 -27.89
CA LEU A 262 9.03 -23.77 -27.02
C LEU A 262 9.30 -25.20 -27.55
N ARG A 263 10.36 -25.87 -27.02
CA ARG A 263 10.56 -27.29 -27.23
C ARG A 263 9.57 -28.14 -26.44
N LEU A 264 9.18 -27.66 -25.24
CA LEU A 264 8.08 -28.23 -24.47
C LEU A 264 6.74 -27.87 -25.13
N LYS A 265 6.12 -28.81 -25.77
CA LYS A 265 4.84 -28.62 -26.46
C LYS A 265 3.71 -28.39 -25.44
N ASN A 266 2.73 -27.58 -25.77
CA ASN A 266 1.47 -27.52 -25.04
C ASN A 266 0.60 -28.69 -25.48
N VAL A 267 0.54 -29.75 -24.69
CA VAL A 267 -0.27 -30.93 -24.93
C VAL A 267 -1.63 -30.80 -24.28
N VAL A 268 -1.67 -30.32 -23.04
CA VAL A 268 -2.90 -30.10 -22.33
C VAL A 268 -3.46 -28.71 -22.67
N GLU A 269 -4.66 -28.71 -23.25
CA GLU A 269 -5.34 -27.48 -23.65
C GLU A 269 -5.74 -26.63 -22.43
N LEU A 270 -5.36 -25.35 -22.46
CA LEU A 270 -5.77 -24.37 -21.45
C LEU A 270 -7.00 -23.62 -21.96
N LYS A 271 -8.18 -23.92 -21.40
CA LYS A 271 -9.45 -23.26 -21.72
C LYS A 271 -9.36 -21.73 -21.59
N GLN A 272 -10.23 -21.01 -22.28
CA GLN A 272 -10.24 -19.55 -22.25
C GLN A 272 -10.79 -18.94 -20.97
N TYR A 273 -11.68 -19.63 -20.23
CA TYR A 273 -12.30 -19.14 -18.99
C TYR A 273 -12.77 -17.69 -19.13
N ARG A 274 -13.57 -17.40 -20.16
CA ARG A 274 -14.07 -16.03 -20.41
C ARG A 274 -14.94 -15.61 -19.25
N ILE A 275 -14.83 -14.33 -18.86
CA ILE A 275 -15.69 -13.74 -17.82
C ILE A 275 -17.15 -13.91 -18.24
N PRO A 276 -17.99 -14.54 -17.41
CA PRO A 276 -19.40 -14.74 -17.73
C PRO A 276 -20.17 -13.43 -17.79
N THR A 277 -21.17 -13.35 -18.65
CA THR A 277 -21.99 -12.13 -18.83
C THR A 277 -22.75 -11.69 -17.58
N TYR A 278 -23.04 -12.62 -16.68
CA TYR A 278 -23.76 -12.35 -15.42
C TYR A 278 -22.90 -11.62 -14.37
N MET A 279 -21.58 -11.46 -14.59
CA MET A 279 -20.69 -10.89 -13.57
C MET A 279 -21.01 -9.43 -13.26
N ASP A 280 -21.45 -8.64 -14.25
CA ASP A 280 -21.86 -7.26 -14.03
C ASP A 280 -23.09 -7.15 -13.13
N GLU A 281 -24.07 -8.04 -13.33
CA GLU A 281 -25.26 -8.14 -12.48
C GLU A 281 -24.90 -8.54 -11.05
N LEU A 282 -24.02 -9.54 -10.91
CA LEU A 282 -23.52 -9.98 -9.62
C LEU A 282 -22.81 -8.84 -8.87
N ILE A 283 -21.89 -8.12 -9.51
CA ILE A 283 -21.17 -7.01 -8.88
C ILE A 283 -22.12 -5.90 -8.47
N ASN A 284 -23.12 -5.58 -9.30
CA ASN A 284 -24.13 -4.60 -8.95
C ASN A 284 -24.96 -5.06 -7.74
N SER A 285 -25.29 -6.34 -7.65
CA SER A 285 -25.98 -6.91 -6.48
C SER A 285 -25.10 -6.86 -5.21
N LEU A 286 -23.79 -7.05 -5.33
CA LEU A 286 -22.86 -6.98 -4.21
C LEU A 286 -22.64 -5.55 -3.69
N LYS A 287 -22.76 -4.54 -4.55
CA LYS A 287 -22.71 -3.12 -4.18
C LYS A 287 -23.95 -2.63 -3.44
N GLN A 288 -25.09 -3.24 -3.71
CA GLN A 288 -26.37 -2.89 -3.08
C GLN A 288 -26.61 -3.79 -1.87
N SER A 289 -26.95 -3.20 -0.72
CA SER A 289 -27.28 -3.96 0.50
C SER A 289 -28.64 -4.66 0.46
N ALA A 290 -29.33 -4.67 -0.67
CA ALA A 290 -30.71 -5.12 -0.80
C ALA A 290 -30.86 -6.58 -1.31
N PHE A 291 -31.68 -7.28 -0.67
CA PHE A 291 -32.59 -8.43 -0.85
C PHE A 291 -32.63 -9.26 -2.17
N PHE A 292 -31.64 -9.16 -3.04
CA PHE A 292 -31.60 -10.06 -4.20
C PHE A 292 -31.00 -11.41 -3.80
N ARG A 293 -31.81 -12.47 -3.81
CA ARG A 293 -31.39 -13.89 -3.69
C ARG A 293 -30.72 -14.35 -4.99
N ASP A 294 -29.54 -13.86 -5.30
CA ASP A 294 -28.72 -14.47 -6.34
C ASP A 294 -28.01 -15.69 -5.73
N GLN A 295 -28.21 -16.87 -6.33
CA GLN A 295 -27.54 -18.11 -5.88
C GLN A 295 -26.02 -17.99 -5.82
N ARG A 296 -25.43 -17.16 -6.68
CA ARG A 296 -24.00 -16.90 -6.73
C ARG A 296 -23.53 -16.07 -5.54
N ARG A 297 -24.32 -15.10 -5.12
CA ARG A 297 -24.06 -14.35 -3.88
C ARG A 297 -24.13 -15.28 -2.66
N VAL A 298 -25.10 -16.19 -2.62
CA VAL A 298 -25.20 -17.22 -1.57
C VAL A 298 -23.97 -18.12 -1.58
N LEU A 299 -23.46 -18.50 -2.75
CA LEU A 299 -22.23 -19.28 -2.89
C LEU A 299 -21.03 -18.53 -2.34
N LEU A 300 -20.87 -17.24 -2.64
CA LEU A 300 -19.78 -16.40 -2.12
C LEU A 300 -19.86 -16.26 -0.58
N GLU A 301 -21.05 -16.06 -0.04
CA GLU A 301 -21.29 -15.87 1.39
C GLU A 301 -21.23 -17.20 2.18
N SER A 302 -21.38 -18.35 1.51
CA SER A 302 -21.33 -19.67 2.17
C SER A 302 -19.92 -20.01 2.64
N PRO A 303 -19.76 -20.80 3.73
CA PRO A 303 -18.45 -21.33 4.12
C PRO A 303 -17.83 -22.16 3.00
N LEU A 304 -16.49 -22.14 2.91
CA LEU A 304 -15.75 -22.96 1.96
C LEU A 304 -15.81 -24.43 2.38
N THR A 305 -16.24 -25.27 1.46
CA THR A 305 -16.32 -26.73 1.65
C THR A 305 -15.79 -27.42 0.41
N TRP A 306 -15.40 -28.71 0.53
CA TRP A 306 -14.98 -29.47 -0.63
C TRP A 306 -16.01 -29.49 -1.77
N LYS A 307 -17.31 -29.51 -1.44
CA LYS A 307 -18.39 -29.54 -2.43
C LYS A 307 -18.51 -28.28 -3.27
N ASN A 308 -18.23 -27.11 -2.68
CA ASN A 308 -18.33 -25.82 -3.38
C ASN A 308 -16.96 -25.24 -3.78
N TYR A 309 -15.89 -25.96 -3.53
CA TYR A 309 -14.52 -25.48 -3.66
C TYR A 309 -14.20 -24.91 -5.04
N SER A 310 -14.34 -25.76 -6.06
CA SER A 310 -14.03 -25.36 -7.45
C SER A 310 -14.90 -24.19 -7.91
N GLU A 311 -16.21 -24.27 -7.69
CA GLU A 311 -17.16 -23.25 -8.16
C GLU A 311 -16.95 -21.91 -7.47
N LYS A 312 -16.70 -21.91 -6.15
CA LYS A 312 -16.46 -20.70 -5.38
C LYS A 312 -15.15 -20.02 -5.82
N PHE A 313 -14.05 -20.78 -5.96
CA PHE A 313 -12.78 -20.19 -6.40
C PHE A 313 -12.82 -19.70 -7.85
N GLN A 314 -13.53 -20.36 -8.74
CA GLN A 314 -13.72 -19.84 -10.09
C GLN A 314 -14.46 -18.51 -10.08
N LEU A 315 -15.50 -18.37 -9.25
CA LEU A 315 -16.25 -17.12 -9.12
C LEU A 315 -15.39 -16.00 -8.53
N LEU A 316 -14.56 -16.31 -7.52
CA LEU A 316 -13.61 -15.36 -6.94
C LEU A 316 -12.54 -14.90 -7.95
N LEU A 317 -12.04 -15.80 -8.78
CA LEU A 317 -11.08 -15.48 -9.85
C LEU A 317 -11.72 -14.56 -10.91
N TYR A 318 -13.00 -14.75 -11.28
CA TYR A 318 -13.69 -13.82 -12.17
C TYR A 318 -13.88 -12.43 -11.55
N LEU A 319 -14.14 -12.33 -10.25
CA LEU A 319 -14.20 -11.03 -9.55
C LEU A 319 -12.84 -10.32 -9.57
N GLU A 320 -11.76 -11.06 -9.37
CA GLU A 320 -10.40 -10.52 -9.43
C GLU A 320 -10.05 -10.06 -10.85
N GLU A 321 -10.32 -10.89 -11.85
CA GLU A 321 -10.06 -10.57 -13.26
C GLU A 321 -10.82 -9.34 -13.72
N GLN A 322 -12.11 -9.22 -13.34
CA GLN A 322 -12.92 -8.06 -13.70
C GLN A 322 -12.38 -6.77 -13.09
N GLN A 323 -11.88 -6.83 -11.85
CA GLN A 323 -11.21 -5.69 -11.25
C GLN A 323 -9.91 -5.34 -11.99
N MET A 324 -9.11 -6.35 -12.37
CA MET A 324 -7.90 -6.13 -13.18
C MET A 324 -8.21 -5.43 -14.51
N GLU A 325 -9.30 -5.81 -15.18
CA GLU A 325 -9.74 -5.16 -16.44
C GLU A 325 -10.18 -3.71 -16.22
N VAL A 326 -10.91 -3.44 -15.14
CA VAL A 326 -11.33 -2.07 -14.78
C VAL A 326 -10.10 -1.21 -14.49
N ASP A 327 -9.17 -1.73 -13.73
CA ASP A 327 -7.98 -0.99 -13.30
C ASP A 327 -7.06 -0.65 -14.48
N ILE A 328 -6.83 -1.61 -15.39
CA ILE A 328 -5.91 -1.37 -16.51
C ILE A 328 -6.49 -0.39 -17.54
N LYS A 329 -7.80 -0.38 -17.73
CA LYS A 329 -8.48 0.54 -18.68
C LYS A 329 -8.32 2.02 -18.31
N ARG A 330 -8.00 2.34 -17.05
CA ARG A 330 -7.74 3.73 -16.60
C ARG A 330 -6.48 4.33 -17.21
N TYR A 331 -5.58 3.48 -17.68
CA TYR A 331 -4.33 3.90 -18.30
C TYR A 331 -4.43 4.04 -19.81
N ASN A 332 -5.60 3.73 -20.41
CA ASN A 332 -5.82 3.92 -21.83
C ASN A 332 -5.65 5.39 -22.22
N ILE A 333 -5.13 5.62 -23.42
CA ILE A 333 -4.98 6.97 -24.00
C ILE A 333 -5.90 7.05 -25.22
N PRO A 334 -6.81 8.02 -25.33
CA PRO A 334 -6.90 9.26 -24.54
C PRO A 334 -7.40 9.06 -23.11
N ASN A 335 -6.92 9.94 -22.25
CA ASN A 335 -7.39 10.06 -20.87
C ASN A 335 -7.34 11.55 -20.46
N ASN A 336 -7.63 11.85 -19.17
CA ASN A 336 -7.67 13.23 -18.68
C ASN A 336 -6.32 13.97 -18.78
N ASP A 337 -5.21 13.23 -18.77
CA ASP A 337 -3.86 13.81 -18.79
C ASP A 337 -3.31 13.96 -20.21
N ARG A 338 -3.74 13.07 -21.13
CA ARG A 338 -3.23 13.00 -22.49
C ARG A 338 -4.36 12.73 -23.49
N ALA A 339 -4.50 13.62 -24.44
CA ALA A 339 -5.47 13.44 -25.54
C ALA A 339 -5.06 12.32 -26.50
N GLU A 340 -3.75 12.14 -26.74
CA GLU A 340 -3.18 11.19 -27.68
C GLU A 340 -1.75 10.81 -27.24
N ALA A 341 -1.30 9.64 -27.65
CA ALA A 341 0.08 9.19 -27.41
C ALA A 341 0.92 9.40 -28.68
N THR A 342 2.18 9.76 -28.49
CA THR A 342 3.20 9.71 -29.55
C THR A 342 4.22 8.64 -29.21
N MET A 343 4.73 7.97 -30.24
CA MET A 343 5.81 6.99 -30.11
C MET A 343 7.04 7.49 -30.87
N THR A 344 8.21 6.98 -30.51
CA THR A 344 9.47 7.25 -31.19
C THR A 344 10.13 5.93 -31.60
N ARG A 345 10.96 5.95 -32.66
CA ARG A 345 11.70 4.76 -33.05
C ARG A 345 12.87 4.51 -32.09
N ASP A 346 13.06 3.26 -31.71
CA ASP A 346 14.27 2.86 -30.99
C ASP A 346 15.52 2.97 -31.91
N ARG A 347 16.72 2.97 -31.31
CA ARG A 347 18.00 3.09 -32.02
C ARG A 347 18.12 2.09 -33.16
N ASP A 348 17.67 0.86 -32.98
CA ASP A 348 17.69 -0.21 -33.97
C ASP A 348 16.55 -0.14 -35.00
N LYS A 349 15.66 0.87 -34.87
CA LYS A 349 14.52 1.12 -35.78
C LYS A 349 13.50 -0.02 -35.94
N LYS A 350 13.65 -1.11 -35.16
CA LYS A 350 12.74 -2.27 -35.18
C LYS A 350 11.61 -2.19 -34.15
N LEU A 351 11.80 -1.41 -33.09
CA LEU A 351 10.84 -1.23 -32.02
C LEU A 351 10.37 0.22 -31.93
N LEU A 352 9.16 0.41 -31.41
CA LEU A 352 8.64 1.73 -31.05
C LEU A 352 8.70 1.91 -29.54
N VAL A 353 9.08 3.08 -29.09
CA VAL A 353 9.13 3.46 -27.66
C VAL A 353 7.92 4.31 -27.36
N LEU A 354 7.12 3.87 -26.42
CA LEU A 354 5.97 4.58 -25.86
C LEU A 354 6.32 5.09 -24.46
N GLU A 355 6.17 6.38 -24.23
CA GLU A 355 6.22 6.95 -22.90
C GLU A 355 5.00 6.54 -22.07
N VAL A 356 5.23 5.92 -20.92
CA VAL A 356 4.21 5.47 -19.97
C VAL A 356 4.65 5.88 -18.57
N PRO A 357 4.38 7.14 -18.15
CA PRO A 357 4.72 7.59 -16.80
C PRO A 357 4.06 6.72 -15.74
N GLY A 358 4.85 6.25 -14.78
CA GLY A 358 4.38 5.37 -13.72
C GLY A 358 4.50 3.87 -14.02
N VAL A 359 4.97 3.46 -15.20
CA VAL A 359 5.14 2.02 -15.51
C VAL A 359 6.13 1.35 -14.57
N SER A 360 7.16 2.04 -14.09
CA SER A 360 8.07 1.54 -13.06
C SER A 360 7.40 1.36 -11.68
N GLU A 361 6.27 2.00 -11.47
CA GLU A 361 5.45 1.88 -10.27
C GLU A 361 4.31 0.85 -10.46
N ASN A 362 4.37 0.03 -11.52
CA ASN A 362 3.31 -0.88 -11.95
C ASN A 362 1.97 -0.17 -12.28
N ARG A 363 2.06 1.04 -12.82
CA ARG A 363 0.91 1.87 -13.23
C ARG A 363 1.03 2.36 -14.68
N PRO A 364 0.56 1.59 -15.64
CA PRO A 364 -0.02 0.24 -15.55
C PRO A 364 1.01 -0.85 -15.24
N SER A 365 0.52 -1.98 -14.70
CA SER A 365 1.35 -3.20 -14.53
C SER A 365 1.52 -3.86 -15.90
N VAL A 366 2.71 -3.72 -16.45
CA VAL A 366 3.08 -4.23 -17.77
C VAL A 366 4.41 -4.98 -17.66
N LEU A 367 4.44 -6.19 -18.18
CA LEU A 367 5.61 -7.07 -18.16
C LEU A 367 6.10 -7.37 -19.58
N ARG A 368 7.34 -7.87 -19.71
CA ARG A 368 7.86 -8.39 -20.97
C ARG A 368 6.96 -9.49 -21.50
N GLY A 369 6.57 -9.40 -22.78
CA GLY A 369 5.65 -10.33 -23.43
C GLY A 369 4.18 -9.98 -23.33
N ASP A 370 3.78 -9.01 -22.48
CA ASP A 370 2.44 -8.46 -22.49
C ASP A 370 2.18 -7.68 -23.78
N SER A 371 0.94 -7.39 -24.05
CA SER A 371 0.55 -6.65 -25.25
C SER A 371 -0.35 -5.47 -24.94
N LEU A 372 -0.33 -4.50 -25.82
CA LEU A 372 -1.29 -3.41 -25.87
C LEU A 372 -1.80 -3.24 -27.30
N LEU A 373 -2.92 -2.54 -27.45
CA LEU A 373 -3.48 -2.21 -28.74
C LEU A 373 -3.25 -0.72 -29.02
N ALA A 374 -2.69 -0.42 -30.19
CA ALA A 374 -2.48 0.94 -30.66
C ALA A 374 -3.19 1.12 -32.00
N TYR A 375 -3.82 2.26 -32.18
CA TYR A 375 -4.40 2.63 -33.47
C TYR A 375 -4.22 4.14 -33.73
N PRO A 376 -3.94 4.53 -34.99
CA PRO A 376 -3.75 5.93 -35.35
C PRO A 376 -4.97 6.76 -34.98
N ALA A 377 -4.78 7.97 -34.47
CA ALA A 377 -5.86 8.87 -34.14
C ALA A 377 -6.73 9.14 -35.37
N GLY A 378 -8.04 8.92 -35.27
CA GLY A 378 -8.99 9.03 -36.39
C GLY A 378 -9.28 7.70 -37.14
N GLU A 379 -8.45 6.67 -37.00
CA GLU A 379 -8.70 5.33 -37.57
C GLU A 379 -9.33 4.43 -36.52
N LYS A 380 -10.54 3.91 -36.76
CA LYS A 380 -11.22 3.00 -35.79
C LYS A 380 -11.35 1.56 -36.30
N LYS A 381 -10.99 1.27 -37.55
CA LYS A 381 -11.22 -0.06 -38.16
C LYS A 381 -10.10 -1.04 -37.95
N VAL A 382 -8.87 -0.59 -37.76
CA VAL A 382 -7.69 -1.44 -37.62
C VAL A 382 -6.96 -1.07 -36.33
N LYS A 383 -6.73 -2.06 -35.46
CA LYS A 383 -5.90 -1.95 -34.29
C LYS A 383 -4.65 -2.77 -34.45
N TYR A 384 -3.50 -2.26 -34.03
CA TYR A 384 -2.22 -2.94 -34.08
C TYR A 384 -1.85 -3.42 -32.68
N ARG A 385 -1.60 -4.71 -32.53
CA ARG A 385 -1.11 -5.26 -31.27
C ARG A 385 0.39 -5.07 -31.18
N GLY A 386 0.85 -4.34 -30.16
CA GLY A 386 2.27 -4.17 -29.84
C GLY A 386 2.64 -5.04 -28.66
N TYR A 387 3.67 -5.87 -28.81
CA TYR A 387 4.20 -6.69 -27.72
C TYR A 387 5.33 -5.97 -26.99
N VAL A 388 5.33 -6.05 -25.67
CA VAL A 388 6.32 -5.43 -24.79
C VAL A 388 7.63 -6.25 -24.84
N HIS A 389 8.70 -5.64 -25.34
CA HIS A 389 10.04 -6.22 -25.37
C HIS A 389 10.84 -5.90 -24.11
N SER A 390 10.74 -4.67 -23.62
CA SER A 390 11.35 -4.26 -22.35
C SER A 390 10.55 -3.13 -21.70
N VAL A 391 10.60 -3.08 -20.39
CA VAL A 391 10.04 -2.01 -19.55
C VAL A 391 11.20 -1.17 -19.01
N GLN A 392 11.13 0.13 -19.19
CA GLN A 392 12.10 1.11 -18.69
C GLN A 392 11.46 1.95 -17.58
N LEU A 393 12.18 2.93 -17.06
CA LEU A 393 11.71 3.74 -15.92
C LEU A 393 10.35 4.40 -16.19
N ASP A 394 10.18 5.07 -17.34
CA ASP A 394 8.98 5.79 -17.73
C ASP A 394 8.54 5.49 -19.18
N SER A 395 8.98 4.36 -19.73
CA SER A 395 8.63 3.97 -21.10
C SER A 395 8.65 2.46 -21.32
N VAL A 396 8.00 2.03 -22.39
CA VAL A 396 8.00 0.64 -22.87
C VAL A 396 8.44 0.54 -24.31
N LYS A 397 9.24 -0.46 -24.65
CA LYS A 397 9.61 -0.78 -26.03
C LYS A 397 8.66 -1.82 -26.59
N LEU A 398 8.10 -1.54 -27.77
CA LEU A 398 7.00 -2.30 -28.35
C LEU A 398 7.37 -2.85 -29.74
N GLY A 399 7.11 -4.12 -29.96
CA GLY A 399 7.23 -4.78 -31.25
C GLY A 399 5.89 -4.82 -31.99
N PHE A 400 5.77 -4.02 -33.04
CA PHE A 400 4.60 -3.97 -33.90
C PHE A 400 4.81 -4.74 -35.21
N SER A 401 3.73 -4.88 -36.00
CA SER A 401 3.80 -5.47 -37.32
C SER A 401 4.65 -4.65 -38.29
N SER A 402 5.25 -5.32 -39.31
CA SER A 402 5.99 -4.65 -40.37
C SER A 402 5.12 -3.64 -41.13
N GLU A 403 3.82 -3.88 -41.25
CA GLU A 403 2.83 -2.98 -41.84
C GLU A 403 2.77 -1.62 -41.11
N LEU A 404 2.62 -1.64 -39.79
CA LEU A 404 2.62 -0.41 -39.01
C LEU A 404 3.99 0.28 -39.07
N LEU A 405 5.09 -0.48 -38.95
CA LEU A 405 6.44 0.09 -38.99
C LEU A 405 6.74 0.77 -40.31
N ALA A 406 6.21 0.25 -41.44
CA ALA A 406 6.37 0.89 -42.74
C ALA A 406 5.59 2.21 -42.88
N ARG A 407 4.44 2.31 -42.26
CA ARG A 407 3.57 3.51 -42.26
C ARG A 407 3.94 4.55 -41.19
N PHE A 408 4.73 4.13 -40.21
CA PHE A 408 5.02 4.97 -39.05
C PHE A 408 5.92 6.15 -39.41
N VAL A 409 5.49 7.35 -39.01
CA VAL A 409 6.23 8.60 -39.09
C VAL A 409 6.33 9.21 -37.69
N ASP A 410 7.50 9.77 -37.35
CA ASP A 410 7.70 10.44 -36.05
C ASP A 410 6.70 11.58 -35.86
N GLY A 411 6.11 11.65 -34.67
CA GLY A 411 5.02 12.59 -34.36
C GLY A 411 3.61 12.07 -34.70
N MET A 412 3.48 10.88 -35.28
CA MET A 412 2.18 10.24 -35.51
C MET A 412 1.48 9.98 -34.17
N LYS A 413 0.19 10.32 -34.09
CA LYS A 413 -0.61 10.23 -32.87
C LYS A 413 -1.40 8.93 -32.82
N PHE A 414 -1.44 8.33 -31.65
CA PHE A 414 -2.09 7.04 -31.41
C PHE A 414 -3.02 7.09 -30.21
N ASN A 415 -4.08 6.30 -30.29
CA ASN A 415 -4.83 5.85 -29.14
C ASN A 415 -4.24 4.53 -28.64
N ILE A 416 -4.14 4.35 -27.35
CA ILE A 416 -3.53 3.18 -26.71
C ILE A 416 -4.55 2.52 -25.79
N GLU A 417 -4.70 1.21 -25.92
CA GLU A 417 -5.49 0.38 -25.01
C GLU A 417 -4.58 -0.65 -24.37
N PHE A 418 -4.43 -0.59 -23.05
CA PHE A 418 -3.70 -1.61 -22.29
C PHE A 418 -4.55 -2.85 -22.11
N THR A 419 -3.95 -4.03 -22.16
CA THR A 419 -4.64 -5.31 -22.03
C THR A 419 -4.10 -6.12 -20.85
N VAL A 420 -4.97 -6.89 -20.21
CA VAL A 420 -4.58 -7.81 -19.13
C VAL A 420 -4.01 -9.09 -19.73
N ASN A 421 -2.89 -9.56 -19.19
CA ASN A 421 -2.38 -10.89 -19.52
C ASN A 421 -3.15 -11.95 -18.73
N ARG A 422 -4.07 -12.65 -19.39
CA ARG A 422 -4.97 -13.60 -18.77
C ARG A 422 -4.33 -14.98 -18.50
N LEU A 423 -3.07 -15.20 -18.87
CA LEU A 423 -2.43 -16.52 -18.74
C LEU A 423 -2.41 -16.98 -17.28
N THR A 424 -2.03 -16.11 -16.36
CA THR A 424 -1.93 -16.42 -14.93
C THR A 424 -3.29 -16.76 -14.31
N VAL A 425 -4.34 -16.02 -14.67
CA VAL A 425 -5.70 -16.29 -14.19
C VAL A 425 -6.26 -17.59 -14.78
N ARG A 426 -6.02 -17.82 -16.08
CA ARG A 426 -6.46 -19.05 -16.75
C ARG A 426 -5.84 -20.31 -16.16
N VAL A 427 -4.57 -20.25 -15.78
CA VAL A 427 -3.88 -21.38 -15.13
C VAL A 427 -4.48 -21.66 -13.75
N GLN A 428 -4.81 -20.62 -13.00
CA GLN A 428 -5.48 -20.75 -11.70
C GLN A 428 -6.91 -21.29 -11.84
N HIS A 429 -7.69 -20.82 -12.82
CA HIS A 429 -9.02 -21.38 -13.14
C HIS A 429 -8.97 -22.86 -13.42
N ARG A 430 -7.98 -23.28 -14.26
CA ARG A 430 -7.78 -24.70 -14.54
C ARG A 430 -7.45 -25.47 -13.27
N ALA A 431 -6.54 -24.97 -12.45
CA ALA A 431 -6.18 -25.64 -11.20
C ALA A 431 -7.36 -25.80 -10.26
N ALA A 432 -8.19 -24.77 -10.10
CA ALA A 432 -9.42 -24.82 -9.30
C ALA A 432 -10.46 -25.80 -9.88
N GLU A 433 -10.62 -25.85 -11.22
CA GLU A 433 -11.51 -26.79 -11.90
C GLU A 433 -11.05 -28.24 -11.72
N MET A 434 -9.74 -28.48 -11.86
CA MET A 434 -9.16 -29.81 -11.84
C MET A 434 -8.97 -30.40 -10.43
N ALA A 435 -9.03 -29.57 -9.39
CA ALA A 435 -8.80 -30.01 -8.01
C ALA A 435 -9.64 -31.24 -7.63
N THR A 436 -10.90 -31.23 -8.01
CA THR A 436 -11.83 -32.36 -7.75
C THR A 436 -11.47 -33.60 -8.58
N THR A 437 -11.14 -33.41 -9.86
CA THR A 437 -10.81 -34.53 -10.78
C THR A 437 -9.49 -35.18 -10.39
N CYS A 438 -8.52 -34.41 -9.89
CA CYS A 438 -7.23 -34.91 -9.40
C CYS A 438 -7.30 -35.45 -7.96
N GLY A 439 -8.49 -35.62 -7.38
CA GLY A 439 -8.66 -36.28 -6.08
C GLY A 439 -8.03 -35.54 -4.89
N LEU A 440 -7.85 -34.21 -4.97
CA LEU A 440 -7.15 -33.43 -3.95
C LEU A 440 -7.96 -33.21 -2.64
N GLY A 441 -9.03 -33.96 -2.44
CA GLY A 441 -9.93 -33.80 -1.28
C GLY A 441 -9.21 -33.89 0.06
N GLU A 442 -8.43 -34.93 0.30
CA GLU A 442 -7.72 -35.13 1.56
C GLU A 442 -6.49 -34.23 1.71
N VAL A 443 -5.94 -33.72 0.59
CA VAL A 443 -4.86 -32.74 0.60
C VAL A 443 -5.35 -31.36 1.01
N LEU A 444 -6.55 -30.96 0.54
CA LEU A 444 -7.11 -29.63 0.74
C LEU A 444 -8.07 -29.51 1.92
N PHE A 445 -8.68 -30.63 2.31
CA PHE A 445 -9.61 -30.77 3.45
C PHE A 445 -9.26 -32.02 4.27
N PRO A 446 -8.08 -32.04 4.88
CA PRO A 446 -7.63 -33.22 5.63
C PRO A 446 -8.52 -33.48 6.84
N ALA A 447 -8.93 -34.73 6.99
CA ALA A 447 -9.64 -35.21 8.17
C ALA A 447 -8.66 -35.61 9.28
N ALA A 448 -9.09 -35.52 10.53
CA ALA A 448 -8.30 -36.01 11.64
C ALA A 448 -8.10 -37.54 11.51
N PRO A 449 -6.88 -38.06 11.66
CA PRO A 449 -6.62 -39.51 11.54
C PRO A 449 -7.36 -40.24 12.66
N LEU A 450 -8.01 -41.34 12.33
CA LEU A 450 -8.73 -42.18 13.25
C LEU A 450 -7.84 -42.94 14.25
N SER A 451 -6.54 -43.02 13.99
CA SER A 451 -5.52 -43.59 14.88
C SER A 451 -4.17 -42.90 14.69
N SER A 452 -3.47 -42.64 15.77
CA SER A 452 -2.06 -42.19 15.76
C SER A 452 -1.16 -43.35 15.29
N GLN A 453 -0.90 -43.47 14.00
CA GLN A 453 0.20 -44.31 13.54
C GLN A 453 1.51 -43.65 13.97
N GLN A 454 2.24 -44.34 14.89
CA GLN A 454 3.59 -43.93 15.24
C GLN A 454 4.50 -44.19 14.04
N THR A 455 4.78 -43.16 13.28
CA THR A 455 5.77 -43.23 12.19
C THR A 455 7.16 -43.27 12.81
N GLU A 456 7.93 -44.32 12.55
CA GLU A 456 9.35 -44.33 12.97
C GLU A 456 10.10 -43.21 12.26
N LEU A 457 10.69 -42.32 13.07
CA LEU A 457 11.46 -41.19 12.55
C LEU A 457 12.90 -41.63 12.24
N PRO A 458 13.42 -41.33 11.03
CA PRO A 458 14.77 -41.69 10.67
C PRO A 458 15.80 -40.88 11.45
N GLN A 459 16.89 -41.52 11.82
CA GLN A 459 18.08 -40.85 12.32
C GLN A 459 18.82 -40.25 11.15
N LEU A 460 18.90 -38.92 11.11
CA LEU A 460 19.48 -38.16 9.99
C LEU A 460 20.78 -37.49 10.40
N ARG A 461 21.77 -37.55 9.53
CA ARG A 461 22.95 -36.68 9.57
C ARG A 461 22.76 -35.57 8.58
N LEU A 462 22.57 -34.36 9.10
CA LEU A 462 22.24 -33.19 8.27
C LEU A 462 23.48 -32.64 7.56
N PHE A 463 23.24 -31.96 6.43
CA PHE A 463 24.30 -31.24 5.70
C PHE A 463 24.75 -30.02 6.47
N ASP A 464 23.80 -29.31 7.12
CA ASP A 464 24.11 -28.23 8.03
C ASP A 464 24.04 -28.72 9.48
N SER A 465 25.19 -28.96 10.09
CA SER A 465 25.29 -29.40 11.50
C SER A 465 24.71 -28.42 12.53
N LYS A 466 24.50 -27.17 12.17
CA LYS A 466 23.84 -26.20 13.03
C LYS A 466 22.37 -26.53 13.24
N LEU A 467 21.73 -27.13 12.25
CA LEU A 467 20.32 -27.53 12.34
C LEU A 467 20.12 -28.71 13.29
N GLU A 468 21.14 -29.58 13.45
CA GLU A 468 21.07 -30.70 14.40
C GLU A 468 20.95 -30.21 15.86
N ARG A 469 21.41 -28.97 16.14
CA ARG A 469 21.33 -28.35 17.46
C ARG A 469 20.02 -27.65 17.73
N ASN A 470 19.18 -27.52 16.72
CA ASN A 470 17.85 -26.91 16.83
C ASN A 470 16.80 -28.02 16.75
N PRO A 471 16.16 -28.38 17.91
CA PRO A 471 15.26 -29.51 17.97
C PRO A 471 14.03 -29.37 17.04
N GLU A 472 13.49 -28.19 16.89
CA GLU A 472 12.32 -27.95 16.02
C GLU A 472 12.71 -28.15 14.55
N GLN A 473 13.83 -27.57 14.10
CA GLN A 473 14.29 -27.73 12.71
C GLN A 473 14.66 -29.18 12.41
N TYR A 474 15.39 -29.84 13.30
CA TYR A 474 15.76 -31.24 13.14
C TYR A 474 14.52 -32.16 13.05
N ARG A 475 13.56 -31.96 13.96
CA ARG A 475 12.30 -32.71 14.01
C ARG A 475 11.46 -32.46 12.73
N ALA A 476 11.36 -31.21 12.29
CA ALA A 476 10.66 -30.90 11.03
C ALA A 476 11.26 -31.65 9.82
N VAL A 477 12.59 -31.68 9.71
CA VAL A 477 13.30 -32.44 8.65
C VAL A 477 13.01 -33.93 8.75
N GLN A 478 13.05 -34.51 9.97
CA GLN A 478 12.74 -35.94 10.17
C GLN A 478 11.32 -36.29 9.71
N HIS A 479 10.32 -35.53 10.14
CA HIS A 479 8.92 -35.75 9.77
C HIS A 479 8.67 -35.60 8.27
N ILE A 480 9.29 -34.61 7.63
CA ILE A 480 9.20 -34.42 6.19
C ILE A 480 9.83 -35.61 5.44
N VAL A 481 11.01 -36.05 5.84
CA VAL A 481 11.68 -37.20 5.21
C VAL A 481 10.90 -38.51 5.42
N ALA A 482 10.28 -38.67 6.57
CA ALA A 482 9.45 -39.82 6.93
C ALA A 482 8.09 -39.80 6.21
N GLY A 483 7.62 -38.64 5.74
CA GLY A 483 6.28 -38.48 5.15
C GLY A 483 5.14 -38.65 6.15
N SER A 484 5.34 -38.27 7.41
CA SER A 484 4.44 -38.53 8.52
C SER A 484 3.04 -37.94 8.39
N SER A 485 2.89 -36.89 7.59
CA SER A 485 1.60 -36.17 7.40
C SER A 485 0.72 -36.73 6.29
N LYS A 486 1.27 -37.59 5.39
CA LYS A 486 0.56 -38.04 4.20
C LYS A 486 -0.81 -38.63 4.52
N PRO A 487 -1.86 -38.36 3.72
CA PRO A 487 -1.90 -37.52 2.50
C PRO A 487 -2.00 -36.02 2.79
N ALA A 488 -2.22 -35.61 4.05
CA ALA A 488 -2.31 -34.19 4.42
C ALA A 488 -0.98 -33.46 4.20
N PRO A 489 -0.98 -32.17 3.86
CA PRO A 489 0.23 -31.37 3.78
C PRO A 489 0.97 -31.28 5.12
N TYR A 490 2.31 -31.29 5.05
CA TYR A 490 3.14 -30.96 6.21
C TYR A 490 3.37 -29.45 6.25
N LEU A 491 3.14 -28.82 7.40
CA LEU A 491 3.30 -27.37 7.57
C LEU A 491 4.57 -27.04 8.35
N VAL A 492 5.40 -26.15 7.81
CA VAL A 492 6.51 -25.52 8.51
C VAL A 492 6.12 -24.07 8.83
N PHE A 493 5.65 -23.85 10.04
CA PHE A 493 5.34 -22.50 10.51
C PHE A 493 6.64 -21.83 10.97
N GLY A 494 7.14 -20.91 10.17
CA GLY A 494 8.41 -20.25 10.38
C GLY A 494 8.26 -18.74 10.61
N PRO A 495 8.18 -18.27 11.87
CA PRO A 495 8.27 -16.86 12.21
C PRO A 495 9.50 -16.14 11.63
N PRO A 496 9.56 -14.79 11.68
CA PRO A 496 10.67 -14.03 11.10
C PRO A 496 12.03 -14.48 11.66
N GLY A 497 13.00 -14.71 10.77
CA GLY A 497 14.38 -15.03 11.17
C GLY A 497 14.59 -16.39 11.79
N THR A 498 13.62 -17.31 11.74
CA THR A 498 13.73 -18.65 12.33
C THR A 498 14.34 -19.70 11.40
N GLY A 499 14.74 -19.36 10.18
CA GLY A 499 15.41 -20.28 9.28
C GLY A 499 14.50 -21.22 8.50
N LYS A 500 13.25 -20.84 8.24
CA LYS A 500 12.26 -21.59 7.46
C LYS A 500 12.80 -22.17 6.16
N THR A 501 13.31 -21.31 5.25
CA THR A 501 13.89 -21.75 3.98
C THR A 501 15.05 -22.72 4.15
N VAL A 502 15.87 -22.54 5.18
CA VAL A 502 17.02 -23.44 5.47
C VAL A 502 16.52 -24.83 5.86
N THR A 503 15.46 -24.90 6.68
CA THR A 503 14.81 -26.16 7.09
C THR A 503 14.24 -26.90 5.88
N VAL A 504 13.51 -26.20 5.01
CA VAL A 504 12.95 -26.76 3.77
C VAL A 504 14.05 -27.29 2.84
N VAL A 505 15.10 -26.50 2.64
CA VAL A 505 16.25 -26.88 1.80
C VAL A 505 16.95 -28.12 2.35
N GLU A 506 17.13 -28.21 3.67
CA GLU A 506 17.73 -29.39 4.30
C GLU A 506 16.86 -30.63 4.07
N ALA A 507 15.53 -30.53 4.23
CA ALA A 507 14.62 -31.63 3.95
C ALA A 507 14.70 -32.08 2.48
N ILE A 508 14.75 -31.16 1.51
CA ILE A 508 14.93 -31.45 0.10
C ILE A 508 16.23 -32.22 -0.17
N LYS A 509 17.36 -31.77 0.42
CA LYS A 509 18.66 -32.42 0.30
C LYS A 509 18.66 -33.83 0.90
N GLN A 510 18.01 -34.01 2.06
CA GLN A 510 17.91 -35.31 2.73
C GLN A 510 17.06 -36.30 1.93
N ILE A 511 15.96 -35.85 1.34
CA ILE A 511 15.13 -36.68 0.46
C ILE A 511 15.93 -37.10 -0.78
N GLU A 512 16.59 -36.14 -1.45
CA GLU A 512 17.41 -36.41 -2.62
C GLU A 512 18.50 -37.45 -2.33
N LYS A 513 19.16 -37.36 -1.17
CA LYS A 513 20.21 -38.27 -0.74
C LYS A 513 19.71 -39.68 -0.39
N ASN A 514 18.57 -39.77 0.32
CA ASN A 514 18.12 -41.03 0.94
C ASN A 514 17.09 -41.80 0.07
N GLN A 515 16.42 -41.15 -0.87
CA GLN A 515 15.37 -41.74 -1.70
C GLN A 515 15.76 -41.73 -3.18
N ALA A 516 16.28 -42.85 -3.69
CA ALA A 516 16.86 -42.96 -5.03
C ALA A 516 15.86 -42.64 -6.18
N SER A 517 14.57 -42.88 -5.99
CA SER A 517 13.51 -42.65 -7.00
C SER A 517 12.77 -41.34 -6.87
N CYS A 518 13.16 -40.42 -5.93
CA CYS A 518 12.45 -39.19 -5.71
C CYS A 518 12.62 -38.19 -6.88
N HIS A 519 11.57 -37.48 -7.19
CA HIS A 519 11.60 -36.26 -8.01
C HIS A 519 10.90 -35.16 -7.20
N ILE A 520 11.56 -34.03 -7.03
CA ILE A 520 11.12 -32.96 -6.16
C ILE A 520 10.80 -31.71 -6.98
N LEU A 521 9.63 -31.15 -6.77
CA LEU A 521 9.24 -29.85 -7.29
C LEU A 521 9.25 -28.85 -6.14
N ALA A 522 10.12 -27.86 -6.18
CA ALA A 522 10.22 -26.79 -5.20
C ALA A 522 9.73 -25.47 -5.79
N CYS A 523 8.65 -24.93 -5.22
CA CYS A 523 7.97 -23.74 -5.69
C CYS A 523 8.04 -22.59 -4.68
N ALA A 524 7.95 -21.36 -5.20
CA ALA A 524 7.74 -20.16 -4.39
C ALA A 524 6.83 -19.17 -5.16
N PRO A 525 6.14 -18.23 -4.49
CA PRO A 525 5.30 -17.24 -5.16
C PRO A 525 6.11 -16.22 -5.97
N SER A 526 7.36 -15.94 -5.58
CA SER A 526 8.22 -14.96 -6.25
C SER A 526 9.49 -15.56 -6.84
N ASN A 527 10.05 -14.90 -7.87
CA ASN A 527 11.32 -15.32 -8.46
C ASN A 527 12.48 -15.18 -7.46
N SER A 528 12.51 -14.15 -6.63
CA SER A 528 13.56 -13.94 -5.63
C SER A 528 13.60 -15.05 -4.57
N ALA A 529 12.44 -15.51 -4.12
CA ALA A 529 12.35 -16.64 -3.20
C ALA A 529 12.77 -17.95 -3.88
N ALA A 530 12.33 -18.21 -5.13
CA ALA A 530 12.74 -19.38 -5.89
C ALA A 530 14.25 -19.39 -6.20
N ASP A 531 14.84 -18.23 -6.50
CA ASP A 531 16.28 -18.09 -6.74
C ASP A 531 17.09 -18.40 -5.46
N LEU A 532 16.63 -17.87 -4.31
CA LEU A 532 17.25 -18.16 -3.02
C LEU A 532 17.16 -19.65 -2.65
N LEU A 533 16.00 -20.27 -2.89
CA LEU A 533 15.78 -21.70 -2.69
C LEU A 533 16.74 -22.54 -3.54
N CYS A 534 16.81 -22.23 -4.83
CA CYS A 534 17.69 -22.91 -5.78
C CYS A 534 19.18 -22.76 -5.41
N LYS A 535 19.61 -21.55 -5.08
CA LYS A 535 20.98 -21.26 -4.63
C LYS A 535 21.37 -22.14 -3.42
N LYS A 536 20.54 -22.17 -2.38
CA LYS A 536 20.79 -22.96 -1.17
C LYS A 536 20.77 -24.48 -1.42
N ILE A 537 20.01 -24.98 -2.38
CA ILE A 537 20.04 -26.38 -2.81
C ILE A 537 21.37 -26.69 -3.46
N LEU A 538 21.84 -25.83 -4.39
CA LEU A 538 23.09 -25.98 -5.11
C LEU A 538 24.36 -25.90 -4.24
N ASP A 539 24.26 -25.46 -2.98
CA ASP A 539 25.39 -25.48 -2.05
C ASP A 539 25.88 -26.92 -1.77
N HIS A 540 25.00 -27.94 -1.94
CA HIS A 540 25.36 -29.34 -1.62
C HIS A 540 24.85 -30.38 -2.62
N VAL A 541 24.00 -30.00 -3.57
CA VAL A 541 23.47 -30.90 -4.60
C VAL A 541 24.11 -30.57 -5.95
N ASP A 542 24.52 -31.58 -6.69
CA ASP A 542 25.15 -31.40 -7.96
C ASP A 542 24.26 -30.66 -8.97
N GLU A 543 24.84 -29.73 -9.70
CA GLU A 543 24.15 -28.87 -10.65
C GLU A 543 23.37 -29.65 -11.73
N HIS A 544 23.85 -30.78 -12.19
CA HIS A 544 23.18 -31.60 -13.19
C HIS A 544 21.88 -32.26 -12.71
N LYS A 545 21.63 -32.31 -11.39
CA LYS A 545 20.41 -32.84 -10.80
C LYS A 545 19.35 -31.76 -10.55
N VAL A 546 19.74 -30.49 -10.63
CA VAL A 546 18.89 -29.34 -10.29
C VAL A 546 18.55 -28.54 -11.54
N PHE A 547 17.31 -28.09 -11.68
CA PHE A 547 16.90 -27.25 -12.80
C PHE A 547 16.04 -26.07 -12.31
N ARG A 548 16.50 -24.85 -12.56
CA ARG A 548 15.75 -23.62 -12.28
C ARG A 548 14.99 -23.18 -13.54
N MET A 549 13.66 -23.30 -13.50
CA MET A 549 12.80 -22.92 -14.61
C MET A 549 12.21 -21.52 -14.40
N TYR A 550 12.54 -20.58 -15.29
CA TYR A 550 12.00 -19.23 -15.35
C TYR A 550 10.84 -19.14 -16.35
N ALA A 551 9.92 -18.22 -16.10
CA ALA A 551 8.92 -17.83 -17.08
C ALA A 551 9.55 -16.98 -18.21
N SER A 552 9.00 -17.05 -19.42
CA SER A 552 9.45 -16.25 -20.56
C SER A 552 9.27 -14.73 -20.35
N SER A 553 8.38 -14.32 -19.46
CA SER A 553 8.14 -12.92 -19.09
C SER A 553 9.19 -12.33 -18.13
N ARG A 554 10.07 -13.17 -17.53
CA ARG A 554 11.12 -12.67 -16.64
C ARG A 554 12.13 -11.84 -17.43
N ASP A 555 12.46 -10.64 -16.95
CA ASP A 555 13.55 -9.84 -17.52
C ASP A 555 14.91 -10.55 -17.25
N PRO A 556 15.69 -10.89 -18.29
CA PRO A 556 17.00 -11.54 -18.12
C PRO A 556 17.98 -10.70 -17.30
N ASN A 557 17.86 -9.36 -17.30
CA ASN A 557 18.71 -8.48 -16.51
C ASN A 557 18.48 -8.64 -15.00
N LEU A 558 17.30 -9.09 -14.61
CA LEU A 558 16.93 -9.32 -13.21
C LEU A 558 17.28 -10.74 -12.72
N VAL A 559 17.84 -11.59 -13.58
CA VAL A 559 18.32 -12.92 -13.17
C VAL A 559 19.69 -12.77 -12.50
N PRO A 560 19.91 -13.37 -11.31
CA PRO A 560 21.21 -13.33 -10.63
C PRO A 560 22.34 -13.85 -11.54
N GLU A 561 23.50 -13.20 -11.48
CA GLU A 561 24.63 -13.49 -12.35
C GLU A 561 25.11 -14.97 -12.25
N GLU A 562 25.01 -15.51 -11.05
CA GLU A 562 25.33 -16.93 -10.80
C GLU A 562 24.47 -17.91 -11.62
N PHE A 563 23.22 -17.58 -11.95
CA PHE A 563 22.34 -18.42 -12.79
C PHE A 563 22.50 -18.13 -14.28
N LYS A 564 23.07 -17.00 -14.68
CA LYS A 564 23.41 -16.70 -16.07
C LYS A 564 24.61 -17.53 -16.56
N THR A 565 25.55 -17.80 -15.65
CA THR A 565 26.76 -18.56 -15.95
C THR A 565 26.59 -20.06 -15.79
N ARG A 566 25.64 -20.54 -14.99
CA ARG A 566 25.36 -21.96 -14.75
C ARG A 566 24.43 -22.53 -15.83
N LYS A 567 24.62 -23.84 -16.12
CA LYS A 567 23.78 -24.58 -17.08
C LYS A 567 22.50 -25.19 -16.47
N CYS A 568 22.23 -24.91 -15.23
CA CYS A 568 21.07 -25.44 -14.49
C CYS A 568 19.80 -24.61 -14.64
N SER A 569 19.68 -23.74 -15.65
CA SER A 569 18.47 -22.96 -15.88
C SER A 569 18.05 -22.99 -17.36
N ASN A 570 16.84 -22.54 -17.64
CA ASN A 570 16.32 -22.41 -19.00
C ASN A 570 16.68 -21.04 -19.64
N LEU A 571 17.52 -20.23 -19.02
CA LEU A 571 18.03 -19.00 -19.62
C LEU A 571 19.24 -19.32 -20.51
N VAL A 572 19.13 -18.98 -21.79
CA VAL A 572 20.21 -19.16 -22.81
C VAL A 572 20.44 -17.80 -23.47
N GLY A 573 21.55 -17.15 -23.11
CA GLY A 573 21.77 -15.75 -23.51
C GLY A 573 20.72 -14.83 -22.91
N GLU A 574 19.95 -14.12 -23.72
CA GLU A 574 18.84 -13.24 -23.31
C GLU A 574 17.45 -13.88 -23.49
N CYS A 575 17.39 -15.17 -23.86
CA CYS A 575 16.16 -15.88 -24.17
C CYS A 575 15.93 -17.06 -23.23
N TYR A 576 14.66 -17.45 -23.07
CA TYR A 576 14.27 -18.60 -22.26
C TYR A 576 13.88 -19.78 -23.18
N GLU A 577 14.61 -20.86 -23.09
CA GLU A 577 14.29 -22.10 -23.78
C GLU A 577 13.64 -23.10 -22.81
N PHE A 578 12.49 -23.65 -23.21
CA PHE A 578 11.86 -24.71 -22.42
C PHE A 578 12.30 -26.08 -23.00
N PRO A 579 13.11 -26.85 -22.27
CA PRO A 579 13.53 -28.15 -22.73
C PRO A 579 12.37 -29.10 -22.99
N ALA A 580 12.59 -30.12 -23.84
CA ALA A 580 11.60 -31.15 -24.06
C ALA A 580 11.25 -31.91 -22.77
N LYS A 581 10.03 -32.49 -22.73
CA LYS A 581 9.48 -33.20 -21.57
C LYS A 581 10.44 -34.25 -21.03
N GLU A 582 11.03 -35.05 -21.90
CA GLU A 582 11.93 -36.14 -21.56
C GLU A 582 13.21 -35.65 -20.88
N LYS A 583 13.70 -34.48 -21.26
CA LYS A 583 14.85 -33.85 -20.60
C LYS A 583 14.50 -33.27 -19.26
N LEU A 584 13.32 -32.62 -19.13
CA LEU A 584 12.86 -32.09 -17.84
C LEU A 584 12.65 -33.19 -16.80
N MET A 585 12.12 -34.33 -17.22
CA MET A 585 11.93 -35.50 -16.34
C MET A 585 13.20 -36.14 -15.81
N GLN A 586 14.37 -35.85 -16.39
CA GLN A 586 15.65 -36.35 -15.91
C GLN A 586 16.18 -35.64 -14.67
N TYR A 587 15.73 -34.43 -14.42
CA TYR A 587 16.16 -33.67 -13.25
C TYR A 587 15.52 -34.19 -11.95
N ARG A 588 16.30 -34.30 -10.91
CA ARG A 588 15.86 -34.77 -9.60
C ARG A 588 15.11 -33.70 -8.82
N ILE A 589 15.56 -32.44 -8.93
CA ILE A 589 15.01 -31.30 -8.27
C ILE A 589 14.72 -30.21 -9.29
N MET A 590 13.48 -29.78 -9.36
CA MET A 590 13.07 -28.69 -10.22
C MET A 590 12.61 -27.53 -9.33
N VAL A 591 13.14 -26.32 -9.60
CA VAL A 591 12.81 -25.09 -8.83
C VAL A 591 12.16 -24.08 -9.75
N THR A 592 10.97 -23.57 -9.37
CA THR A 592 10.22 -22.65 -10.21
C THR A 592 9.26 -21.79 -9.38
N THR A 593 8.57 -20.83 -10.00
CA THR A 593 7.45 -20.14 -9.35
C THR A 593 6.16 -20.95 -9.50
N LEU A 594 5.21 -20.76 -8.56
CA LEU A 594 3.93 -21.46 -8.56
C LEU A 594 3.21 -21.38 -9.91
N LEU A 595 3.06 -20.20 -10.46
CA LEU A 595 2.40 -20.00 -11.76
C LEU A 595 3.18 -20.61 -12.93
N THR A 596 4.51 -20.55 -12.89
CA THR A 596 5.36 -21.14 -13.93
C THR A 596 5.29 -22.67 -13.92
N ALA A 597 5.04 -23.30 -12.75
CA ALA A 597 4.80 -24.74 -12.66
C ALA A 597 3.63 -25.21 -13.52
N GLY A 598 2.65 -24.34 -13.79
CA GLY A 598 1.57 -24.62 -14.76
C GLY A 598 2.07 -24.95 -16.16
N ARG A 599 3.29 -24.55 -16.51
CA ARG A 599 3.92 -24.92 -17.78
C ARG A 599 4.30 -26.41 -17.85
N LEU A 600 4.64 -27.01 -16.70
CA LEU A 600 4.89 -28.46 -16.58
C LEU A 600 3.60 -29.23 -16.77
N VAL A 601 2.50 -28.75 -16.18
CA VAL A 601 1.17 -29.33 -16.34
C VAL A 601 0.72 -29.26 -17.79
N THR A 602 0.80 -28.10 -18.46
CA THR A 602 0.42 -27.96 -19.87
C THR A 602 1.34 -28.68 -20.81
N GLY A 603 2.57 -28.96 -20.37
CA GLY A 603 3.57 -29.77 -21.08
C GLY A 603 3.39 -31.27 -20.89
N ASP A 604 2.33 -31.71 -20.20
CA ASP A 604 1.98 -33.09 -19.97
C ASP A 604 3.04 -33.90 -19.20
N ILE A 605 3.70 -33.29 -18.22
CA ILE A 605 4.46 -34.05 -17.22
C ILE A 605 3.47 -34.95 -16.47
N PRO A 606 3.74 -36.28 -16.35
CA PRO A 606 2.78 -37.20 -15.76
C PRO A 606 2.46 -36.87 -14.31
N GLU A 607 1.21 -37.10 -13.91
CA GLU A 607 0.80 -37.12 -12.53
C GLU A 607 1.65 -38.13 -11.75
N GLY A 608 2.09 -37.75 -10.56
CA GLY A 608 2.95 -38.55 -9.69
C GLY A 608 4.43 -38.62 -10.14
N HIS A 609 4.82 -37.93 -11.22
CA HIS A 609 6.25 -37.81 -11.55
C HIS A 609 7.00 -37.13 -10.39
N PHE A 610 6.44 -36.07 -9.83
CA PHE A 610 6.97 -35.46 -8.63
C PHE A 610 6.42 -36.15 -7.39
N THR A 611 7.30 -36.82 -6.67
CA THR A 611 6.98 -37.50 -5.42
C THR A 611 6.78 -36.53 -4.25
N HIS A 612 7.39 -35.34 -4.34
CA HIS A 612 7.31 -34.29 -3.33
C HIS A 612 7.12 -32.91 -3.99
N ILE A 613 6.20 -32.14 -3.46
CA ILE A 613 5.97 -30.75 -3.86
C ILE A 613 6.17 -29.86 -2.65
N PHE A 614 7.16 -28.99 -2.70
CA PHE A 614 7.45 -27.98 -1.68
C PHE A 614 6.98 -26.61 -2.13
N VAL A 615 6.36 -25.87 -1.23
CA VAL A 615 6.01 -24.46 -1.44
C VAL A 615 6.62 -23.63 -0.30
N ASP A 616 7.68 -22.88 -0.62
CA ASP A 616 8.25 -21.90 0.33
C ASP A 616 7.53 -20.57 0.18
N GLU A 617 7.43 -19.79 1.24
CA GLU A 617 6.62 -18.56 1.34
C GLU A 617 5.12 -18.79 1.03
N ALA A 618 4.57 -19.96 1.39
CA ALA A 618 3.19 -20.37 1.12
C ALA A 618 2.14 -19.43 1.74
N GLY A 619 2.49 -18.68 2.80
CA GLY A 619 1.62 -17.67 3.41
C GLY A 619 1.35 -16.47 2.52
N HIS A 620 2.20 -16.22 1.51
CA HIS A 620 2.08 -15.09 0.59
C HIS A 620 1.36 -15.43 -0.73
N ALA A 621 1.17 -16.70 -1.01
CA ALA A 621 0.53 -17.18 -2.23
C ALA A 621 -0.99 -17.24 -2.09
N VAL A 622 -1.71 -16.85 -3.14
CA VAL A 622 -3.14 -17.13 -3.26
C VAL A 622 -3.35 -18.65 -3.26
N GLU A 623 -4.39 -19.14 -2.63
CA GLU A 623 -4.66 -20.59 -2.60
C GLU A 623 -4.72 -21.20 -4.00
N THR A 624 -5.36 -20.53 -4.95
CA THR A 624 -5.43 -20.99 -6.35
C THR A 624 -4.08 -21.04 -7.06
N GLU A 625 -3.09 -20.23 -6.64
CA GLU A 625 -1.72 -20.34 -7.13
C GLU A 625 -1.02 -21.59 -6.59
N CYS A 626 -1.23 -21.89 -5.28
CA CYS A 626 -0.72 -23.13 -4.68
C CYS A 626 -1.29 -24.37 -5.36
N LEU A 627 -2.53 -24.31 -5.85
CA LEU A 627 -3.16 -25.41 -6.60
C LEU A 627 -2.49 -25.71 -7.95
N VAL A 628 -1.85 -24.72 -8.57
CA VAL A 628 -1.28 -24.89 -9.93
C VAL A 628 -0.34 -26.09 -10.02
N PRO A 629 0.68 -26.24 -9.16
CA PRO A 629 1.53 -27.43 -9.17
C PRO A 629 0.84 -28.69 -8.64
N LEU A 630 -0.19 -28.56 -7.78
CA LEU A 630 -0.87 -29.72 -7.19
C LEU A 630 -1.81 -30.38 -8.19
N ALA A 631 -2.63 -29.58 -8.89
CA ALA A 631 -3.67 -30.07 -9.78
C ALA A 631 -3.10 -30.56 -11.13
N GLY A 632 -2.65 -31.81 -11.15
CA GLY A 632 -2.15 -32.53 -12.32
C GLY A 632 -0.67 -32.93 -12.27
N LEU A 633 0.09 -32.58 -11.22
CA LEU A 633 1.44 -33.09 -11.01
C LEU A 633 1.57 -33.97 -9.77
N LEU A 634 0.75 -33.73 -8.75
CA LEU A 634 0.71 -34.48 -7.50
C LEU A 634 -0.17 -35.73 -7.67
N CYS A 635 0.33 -36.89 -7.31
CA CYS A 635 -0.50 -38.05 -7.02
C CYS A 635 -1.02 -37.89 -5.58
N ALA A 636 -2.31 -37.67 -5.41
CA ALA A 636 -2.91 -37.36 -4.11
C ALA A 636 -2.71 -38.46 -3.04
N GLU A 637 -2.65 -39.74 -3.45
CA GLU A 637 -2.49 -40.87 -2.56
C GLU A 637 -1.05 -41.08 -2.07
N SER A 638 -0.06 -40.90 -2.93
CA SER A 638 1.34 -41.23 -2.65
C SER A 638 2.28 -40.03 -2.51
N GLY A 639 1.92 -38.91 -3.12
CA GLY A 639 2.73 -37.71 -3.10
C GLY A 639 2.73 -37.01 -1.74
N GLN A 640 3.74 -36.18 -1.52
CA GLN A 640 3.85 -35.38 -0.32
C GLN A 640 3.86 -33.90 -0.66
N VAL A 641 3.05 -33.12 0.09
CA VAL A 641 3.04 -31.65 0.01
C VAL A 641 3.66 -31.08 1.29
N VAL A 642 4.56 -30.12 1.12
CA VAL A 642 5.16 -29.37 2.24
C VAL A 642 4.92 -27.89 1.99
N LEU A 643 4.20 -27.23 2.89
CA LEU A 643 3.94 -25.80 2.86
C LEU A 643 4.73 -25.10 3.95
N ALA A 644 5.65 -24.23 3.57
CA ALA A 644 6.45 -23.45 4.51
C ALA A 644 6.08 -21.97 4.39
N GLY A 645 5.77 -21.34 5.51
CA GLY A 645 5.32 -19.95 5.51
C GLY A 645 5.11 -19.40 6.92
N ASP A 646 4.56 -18.21 6.94
CA ASP A 646 4.18 -17.52 8.17
C ASP A 646 2.81 -16.85 7.97
N PRO A 647 1.74 -17.34 8.60
CA PRO A 647 0.40 -16.78 8.44
C PRO A 647 0.26 -15.38 9.08
N LYS A 648 1.22 -14.99 9.94
CA LYS A 648 1.27 -13.68 10.61
C LYS A 648 2.09 -12.64 9.86
N GLN A 649 2.67 -13.00 8.70
CA GLN A 649 3.30 -12.08 7.75
C GLN A 649 2.38 -11.81 6.56
N LEU A 650 2.89 -11.10 5.52
CA LEU A 650 2.08 -10.71 4.36
C LEU A 650 1.33 -11.89 3.76
N GLY A 651 0.05 -11.67 3.55
CA GLY A 651 -0.82 -12.58 2.81
C GLY A 651 -0.83 -12.34 1.31
N PRO A 652 -1.73 -13.01 0.58
CA PRO A 652 -1.94 -12.80 -0.84
C PRO A 652 -2.28 -11.37 -1.21
N ILE A 653 -1.74 -10.87 -2.32
CA ILE A 653 -2.04 -9.55 -2.86
C ILE A 653 -3.14 -9.68 -3.91
N LEU A 654 -4.25 -9.01 -3.68
CA LEU A 654 -5.43 -9.03 -4.55
C LEU A 654 -5.93 -7.61 -4.84
N ARG A 655 -6.58 -7.43 -5.98
CA ARG A 655 -7.13 -6.14 -6.41
C ARG A 655 -8.60 -5.98 -6.09
N SER A 656 -9.38 -7.06 -6.18
CA SER A 656 -10.82 -7.03 -5.97
C SER A 656 -11.21 -7.01 -4.49
N PRO A 657 -11.85 -5.93 -3.99
CA PRO A 657 -12.36 -5.90 -2.62
C PRO A 657 -13.37 -7.00 -2.32
N PHE A 658 -14.15 -7.40 -3.33
CA PHE A 658 -15.10 -8.49 -3.19
C PHE A 658 -14.39 -9.84 -3.07
N ALA A 659 -13.35 -10.10 -3.88
CA ALA A 659 -12.57 -11.33 -3.76
C ALA A 659 -11.93 -11.44 -2.37
N ILE A 660 -11.36 -10.35 -1.85
CA ILE A 660 -10.80 -10.29 -0.48
C ILE A 660 -11.90 -10.57 0.56
N LYS A 661 -13.03 -9.86 0.46
CA LYS A 661 -14.16 -10.00 1.41
C LYS A 661 -14.67 -11.44 1.52
N PHE A 662 -14.69 -12.17 0.40
CA PHE A 662 -15.23 -13.54 0.35
C PHE A 662 -14.16 -14.63 0.48
N GLY A 663 -12.98 -14.29 1.00
CA GLY A 663 -11.96 -15.21 1.50
C GLY A 663 -10.81 -15.55 0.57
N MET A 664 -10.70 -14.93 -0.63
CA MET A 664 -9.57 -15.17 -1.52
C MET A 664 -8.24 -14.60 -0.97
N GLY A 665 -8.32 -13.66 -0.02
CA GLY A 665 -7.16 -13.07 0.65
C GLY A 665 -6.50 -13.96 1.71
N VAL A 666 -7.04 -15.14 1.96
CA VAL A 666 -6.48 -16.13 2.89
C VAL A 666 -5.65 -17.12 2.09
N SER A 667 -4.38 -17.35 2.47
CA SER A 667 -3.53 -18.35 1.82
C SER A 667 -3.94 -19.77 2.22
N LEU A 668 -3.55 -20.76 1.39
CA LEU A 668 -3.79 -22.17 1.71
C LEU A 668 -3.19 -22.54 3.09
N LEU A 669 -1.97 -22.09 3.38
CA LEU A 669 -1.32 -22.35 4.67
C LEU A 669 -2.10 -21.74 5.83
N GLU A 670 -2.54 -20.51 5.70
CA GLU A 670 -3.33 -19.81 6.74
C GLU A 670 -4.69 -20.49 6.96
N ARG A 671 -5.39 -20.85 5.88
CA ARG A 671 -6.66 -21.59 5.98
C ARG A 671 -6.48 -22.94 6.65
N MET A 672 -5.43 -23.69 6.33
CA MET A 672 -5.17 -24.95 6.98
C MET A 672 -4.96 -24.78 8.50
N MET A 673 -4.18 -23.80 8.91
CA MET A 673 -3.93 -23.55 10.33
C MET A 673 -5.16 -23.04 11.08
N ASN A 674 -6.07 -22.33 10.41
CA ASN A 674 -7.27 -21.76 11.03
C ASN A 674 -8.43 -22.78 11.10
N ASP A 675 -8.66 -23.54 10.02
CA ASP A 675 -9.90 -24.29 9.83
C ASP A 675 -9.80 -25.77 10.27
N PHE A 676 -8.58 -26.33 10.36
CA PHE A 676 -8.41 -27.76 10.64
C PHE A 676 -7.75 -28.02 12.01
N PRO A 677 -8.43 -28.77 12.91
CA PRO A 677 -7.88 -29.14 14.22
C PRO A 677 -6.51 -29.83 14.14
N LEU A 678 -6.23 -30.50 13.01
CA LEU A 678 -4.97 -31.18 12.74
C LEU A 678 -3.73 -30.27 12.86
N TYR A 679 -3.90 -28.99 12.54
CA TYR A 679 -2.85 -27.96 12.54
C TYR A 679 -2.98 -26.93 13.67
N GLN A 680 -3.95 -27.12 14.57
CA GLN A 680 -4.15 -26.26 15.72
C GLN A 680 -3.39 -26.81 16.94
N LYS A 681 -3.12 -25.95 17.91
CA LYS A 681 -2.52 -26.34 19.18
C LYS A 681 -3.51 -27.20 20.00
N ASN A 682 -3.02 -28.26 20.57
CA ASN A 682 -3.71 -29.03 21.58
C ASN A 682 -2.89 -28.95 22.88
N GLU A 683 -3.49 -28.48 23.98
CA GLU A 683 -2.77 -28.22 25.24
C GLU A 683 -1.46 -27.41 25.04
N ASP A 684 -1.53 -26.33 24.28
CA ASP A 684 -0.41 -25.45 23.94
C ASP A 684 0.68 -26.02 23.01
N GLU A 685 0.59 -27.28 22.56
CA GLU A 685 1.54 -27.87 21.63
C GLU A 685 0.93 -28.21 20.28
N TYR A 686 1.73 -28.06 19.23
CA TYR A 686 1.37 -28.52 17.88
C TYR A 686 1.67 -30.02 17.72
N ASN A 687 0.85 -30.70 16.95
CA ASN A 687 1.14 -32.07 16.53
C ASN A 687 2.25 -32.09 15.47
N ASN A 688 3.46 -32.42 15.88
CA ASN A 688 4.64 -32.41 15.02
C ASN A 688 4.58 -33.38 13.84
N CYS A 689 3.64 -34.35 13.81
CA CYS A 689 3.41 -35.18 12.63
C CYS A 689 2.87 -34.38 11.44
N PHE A 690 2.24 -33.22 11.68
CA PHE A 690 1.57 -32.39 10.67
C PHE A 690 2.09 -30.97 10.59
N VAL A 691 2.53 -30.40 11.72
CA VAL A 691 3.03 -29.02 11.74
C VAL A 691 4.15 -28.85 12.78
N THR A 692 5.18 -28.12 12.40
CA THR A 692 6.22 -27.65 13.33
C THR A 692 6.34 -26.15 13.29
N LYS A 693 6.20 -25.49 14.47
CA LYS A 693 6.50 -24.05 14.66
C LYS A 693 7.97 -23.92 15.03
N LEU A 694 8.72 -23.11 14.28
CA LEU A 694 10.12 -22.79 14.56
C LEU A 694 10.21 -21.68 15.58
N LEU A 695 11.01 -21.85 16.64
CA LEU A 695 11.04 -20.92 17.78
C LEU A 695 12.31 -20.08 17.89
N HIS A 696 13.44 -20.53 17.32
CA HIS A 696 14.73 -19.87 17.45
C HIS A 696 14.93 -18.78 16.40
N ASN A 697 14.94 -17.50 16.83
CA ASN A 697 15.23 -16.36 15.96
C ASN A 697 16.73 -16.10 15.86
N TYR A 698 17.29 -16.22 14.66
CA TYR A 698 18.71 -16.01 14.34
C TYR A 698 19.00 -14.63 13.74
N ARG A 699 18.04 -13.71 13.76
CA ARG A 699 18.14 -12.42 13.06
C ARG A 699 18.31 -11.24 13.98
N SER A 700 17.39 -11.02 14.88
CA SER A 700 17.14 -9.71 15.48
C SER A 700 17.62 -9.59 16.91
N HIS A 701 17.96 -8.35 17.29
CA HIS A 701 18.18 -7.98 18.69
C HIS A 701 16.90 -8.21 19.53
N PRO A 702 17.00 -8.62 20.81
CA PRO A 702 15.83 -8.86 21.68
C PRO A 702 14.83 -7.71 21.73
N ALA A 703 15.32 -6.47 21.84
CA ALA A 703 14.47 -5.28 21.87
C ALA A 703 13.65 -5.08 20.58
N ILE A 704 14.19 -5.47 19.43
CA ILE A 704 13.46 -5.38 18.13
C ILE A 704 12.38 -6.45 18.04
N LEU A 705 12.67 -7.65 18.56
CA LEU A 705 11.77 -8.79 18.48
C LEU A 705 10.61 -8.73 19.50
N LYS A 706 10.77 -8.00 20.61
CA LYS A 706 9.87 -8.04 21.77
C LYS A 706 8.40 -7.82 21.39
N VAL A 707 8.07 -6.70 20.76
CA VAL A 707 6.68 -6.37 20.40
C VAL A 707 6.10 -7.37 19.38
N PRO A 708 6.77 -7.71 18.25
CA PRO A 708 6.26 -8.73 17.34
C PRO A 708 6.08 -10.11 18.01
N ASN A 709 6.96 -10.50 18.92
CA ASN A 709 6.86 -11.77 19.61
C ASN A 709 5.62 -11.84 20.49
N ASP A 710 5.35 -10.80 21.26
CA ASP A 710 4.20 -10.73 22.16
C ASP A 710 2.87 -10.66 21.38
N LEU A 711 2.83 -9.89 20.29
CA LEU A 711 1.60 -9.66 19.53
C LEU A 711 1.21 -10.83 18.60
N PHE A 712 2.20 -11.51 18.01
CA PHE A 712 1.93 -12.43 16.90
C PHE A 712 2.37 -13.87 17.14
N TYR A 713 3.26 -14.12 18.13
CA TYR A 713 3.91 -15.42 18.32
C TYR A 713 3.82 -15.96 19.74
N ASP A 714 2.88 -15.44 20.55
CA ASP A 714 2.58 -15.90 21.92
C ASP A 714 3.77 -15.76 22.90
N GLY A 715 4.74 -14.89 22.61
CA GLY A 715 5.95 -14.74 23.42
C GLY A 715 6.95 -15.91 23.31
N GLU A 716 6.72 -16.88 22.43
CA GLU A 716 7.48 -18.15 22.36
C GLU A 716 8.83 -18.02 21.64
N LEU A 717 9.07 -16.94 20.88
CA LEU A 717 10.31 -16.81 20.12
C LEU A 717 11.52 -16.55 21.01
N GLN A 718 12.57 -17.36 20.81
CA GLN A 718 13.84 -17.29 21.51
C GLN A 718 14.90 -16.60 20.66
N VAL A 719 15.62 -15.64 21.23
CA VAL A 719 16.66 -14.90 20.50
C VAL A 719 17.96 -15.69 20.49
N CYS A 720 18.33 -16.19 19.32
CA CYS A 720 19.56 -16.94 19.05
C CYS A 720 20.47 -16.25 18.03
N ALA A 721 20.22 -14.97 17.73
CA ALA A 721 21.03 -14.19 16.82
C ALA A 721 22.47 -14.00 17.35
N ASP A 722 23.44 -13.93 16.43
CA ASP A 722 24.85 -13.67 16.76
C ASP A 722 24.98 -12.40 17.59
N GLU A 723 25.61 -12.52 18.77
CA GLU A 723 25.67 -11.46 19.77
C GLU A 723 26.46 -10.24 19.28
N TYR A 724 27.53 -10.45 18.56
CA TYR A 724 28.35 -9.38 18.01
C TYR A 724 27.57 -8.55 16.96
N LEU A 725 26.85 -9.24 16.07
CA LEU A 725 26.07 -8.57 15.04
C LEU A 725 24.85 -7.86 15.60
N ARG A 726 24.07 -8.50 16.47
CA ARG A 726 22.84 -7.93 17.04
C ARG A 726 23.10 -6.72 17.93
N ASN A 727 24.24 -6.71 18.67
CA ASN A 727 24.60 -5.64 19.60
C ASN A 727 25.42 -4.51 18.94
N SER A 728 25.73 -4.61 17.64
CA SER A 728 26.66 -3.72 16.94
C SER A 728 26.30 -2.22 16.99
N TYR A 729 25.06 -1.87 17.32
CA TYR A 729 24.58 -0.49 17.46
C TYR A 729 24.10 -0.12 18.86
N CYS A 730 24.25 -0.98 19.87
CA CYS A 730 23.83 -0.70 21.24
C CYS A 730 24.56 0.48 21.89
N SER A 731 25.73 0.82 21.39
CA SER A 731 26.56 1.97 21.85
C SER A 731 26.55 3.18 20.92
N TRP A 732 25.69 3.19 19.88
CA TRP A 732 25.62 4.29 18.94
C TRP A 732 25.22 5.60 19.63
N GLU A 733 26.00 6.69 19.37
CA GLU A 733 25.87 7.95 20.10
C GLU A 733 24.54 8.67 19.92
N TYR A 734 23.82 8.38 18.83
CA TYR A 734 22.52 8.98 18.53
C TYR A 734 21.34 8.12 19.01
N LEU A 735 21.60 7.02 19.74
CA LEU A 735 20.52 6.30 20.43
C LEU A 735 19.97 7.17 21.56
N PRO A 736 18.65 7.37 21.66
CA PRO A 736 18.06 8.06 22.81
C PRO A 736 18.43 7.40 24.15
N LYS A 737 18.49 6.06 24.14
CA LYS A 737 18.96 5.27 25.30
C LYS A 737 19.95 4.19 24.87
N LYS A 738 21.12 4.15 25.49
CA LYS A 738 22.12 3.12 25.26
C LYS A 738 21.55 1.72 25.54
N ASN A 739 21.98 0.73 24.77
CA ASN A 739 21.55 -0.67 24.83
C ASN A 739 20.07 -0.91 24.45
N PHE A 740 19.38 0.09 23.89
CA PHE A 740 18.04 -0.03 23.38
C PHE A 740 18.01 0.39 21.91
N PRO A 741 18.34 -0.51 20.95
CA PRO A 741 18.48 -0.17 19.54
C PRO A 741 17.14 -0.14 18.77
N VAL A 742 16.12 0.47 19.38
CA VAL A 742 14.82 0.74 18.76
C VAL A 742 14.50 2.21 18.97
N ILE A 743 14.29 2.93 17.89
CA ILE A 743 13.93 4.36 17.88
C ILE A 743 12.56 4.53 17.27
N PHE A 744 11.66 5.19 17.99
CA PHE A 744 10.49 5.83 17.38
C PHE A 744 10.71 7.33 17.33
N HIS A 745 10.75 7.89 16.13
CA HIS A 745 10.89 9.32 15.92
C HIS A 745 9.55 9.93 15.51
N GLY A 746 8.92 10.66 16.44
CA GLY A 746 7.67 11.36 16.19
C GLY A 746 7.85 12.54 15.23
N VAL A 747 7.05 12.57 14.16
CA VAL A 747 7.03 13.65 13.17
C VAL A 747 5.59 14.04 12.91
N THR A 748 5.29 15.34 12.94
CA THR A 748 4.01 15.85 12.47
C THR A 748 4.18 16.37 11.04
N GLY A 749 3.75 15.59 10.05
CA GLY A 749 3.89 15.91 8.63
C GLY A 749 2.54 16.07 7.95
N VAL A 750 2.56 16.12 6.64
CA VAL A 750 1.37 16.07 5.76
C VAL A 750 1.59 14.98 4.73
N ASP A 751 0.62 14.10 4.61
CA ASP A 751 0.59 13.13 3.52
C ASP A 751 0.06 13.82 2.26
N GLU A 752 0.97 14.02 1.30
CA GLU A 752 0.74 14.72 0.04
C GLU A 752 0.65 13.72 -1.12
N ARG A 753 0.14 14.19 -2.27
CA ARG A 753 0.10 13.45 -3.53
C ARG A 753 0.63 14.30 -4.67
N GLU A 754 1.23 13.66 -5.67
CA GLU A 754 1.64 14.29 -6.92
C GLU A 754 0.45 14.36 -7.90
N ALA A 755 0.47 15.33 -8.82
CA ALA A 755 -0.61 15.59 -9.79
C ALA A 755 -1.09 14.35 -10.55
N SER A 756 -0.19 13.47 -10.95
CA SER A 756 -0.48 12.26 -11.75
C SER A 756 -0.39 10.95 -10.99
N SER A 757 -0.03 10.99 -9.69
CA SER A 757 0.18 9.80 -8.86
C SER A 757 -0.77 9.80 -7.66
N PRO A 758 -1.63 8.78 -7.50
CA PRO A 758 -2.49 8.64 -6.33
C PRO A 758 -1.70 8.25 -5.07
N SER A 759 -0.44 7.86 -5.22
CA SER A 759 0.44 7.41 -4.16
C SER A 759 0.79 8.51 -3.18
N PHE A 760 0.68 8.21 -1.89
CA PHE A 760 1.00 9.16 -0.83
C PHE A 760 2.51 9.27 -0.58
N PHE A 761 2.92 10.44 -0.12
CA PHE A 761 4.27 10.67 0.40
C PHE A 761 4.25 11.75 1.49
N ASN A 762 5.28 11.72 2.35
CA ASN A 762 5.44 12.63 3.47
C ASN A 762 6.88 13.16 3.48
N ILE A 763 7.04 14.40 3.10
CA ILE A 763 8.35 15.06 2.97
C ILE A 763 9.08 15.12 4.31
N ALA A 764 8.36 15.43 5.40
CA ALA A 764 8.96 15.54 6.71
C ALA A 764 9.60 14.22 7.19
N GLU A 765 8.99 13.09 6.87
CA GLU A 765 9.56 11.78 7.16
C GLU A 765 10.80 11.49 6.30
N VAL A 766 10.81 11.88 5.00
CA VAL A 766 11.99 11.75 4.14
C VAL A 766 13.17 12.50 4.72
N GLU A 767 12.97 13.74 5.16
CA GLU A 767 13.99 14.58 5.73
C GLU A 767 14.63 13.97 6.99
N VAL A 768 13.81 13.46 7.89
CA VAL A 768 14.28 12.78 9.13
C VAL A 768 15.02 11.49 8.80
N LEU A 769 14.53 10.69 7.85
CA LEU A 769 15.22 9.46 7.43
C LEU A 769 16.59 9.76 6.84
N MET A 770 16.69 10.78 5.97
CA MET A 770 17.96 11.16 5.37
C MET A 770 18.95 11.72 6.40
N ASP A 771 18.48 12.39 7.43
CA ASP A 771 19.31 12.81 8.57
C ASP A 771 19.88 11.60 9.33
N TYR A 772 19.06 10.58 9.58
CA TYR A 772 19.56 9.34 10.20
C TYR A 772 20.54 8.58 9.31
N VAL A 773 20.33 8.53 8.00
CA VAL A 773 21.30 7.93 7.05
C VAL A 773 22.64 8.65 7.15
N LYS A 774 22.67 10.00 7.14
CA LYS A 774 23.87 10.82 7.29
C LYS A 774 24.56 10.53 8.63
N LYS A 775 23.82 10.48 9.73
CA LYS A 775 24.34 10.18 11.07
C LYS A 775 24.97 8.78 11.14
N LEU A 776 24.35 7.78 10.54
CA LEU A 776 24.90 6.41 10.50
C LEU A 776 26.22 6.37 9.72
N LEU A 777 26.24 6.97 8.54
CA LEU A 777 27.44 6.97 7.69
C LEU A 777 28.57 7.85 8.25
N SER A 778 28.26 8.95 8.96
CA SER A 778 29.25 9.80 9.61
C SER A 778 29.94 9.14 10.82
N THR A 779 29.36 8.09 11.36
CA THR A 779 29.92 7.34 12.48
C THR A 779 30.88 6.20 12.07
N GLN A 780 31.17 6.07 10.78
CA GLN A 780 32.14 5.11 10.25
C GLN A 780 33.49 5.27 10.90
N GLY A 781 34.10 4.15 11.32
CA GLY A 781 35.46 4.12 11.90
C GLY A 781 35.57 4.59 13.35
N LYS A 782 34.47 4.92 14.04
CA LYS A 782 34.52 5.21 15.48
C LYS A 782 34.78 3.93 16.26
N LYS A 783 35.65 4.02 17.26
CA LYS A 783 36.06 2.90 18.13
C LYS A 783 34.84 2.31 18.85
N GLY A 784 34.57 1.03 18.66
CA GLY A 784 33.46 0.31 19.30
C GLY A 784 32.17 0.22 18.50
N LEU A 785 32.12 0.76 17.28
CA LEU A 785 31.01 0.58 16.34
C LEU A 785 31.45 -0.26 15.14
N ALA A 786 30.61 -1.17 14.70
CA ALA A 786 30.84 -1.92 13.47
C ALA A 786 30.80 -0.97 12.25
N THR A 787 31.70 -1.19 11.30
CA THR A 787 31.67 -0.46 10.03
C THR A 787 30.33 -0.70 9.33
N ILE A 788 29.74 0.36 8.79
CA ILE A 788 28.48 0.31 8.04
C ILE A 788 28.69 0.72 6.60
N SER A 789 28.07 0.00 5.69
CA SER A 789 27.98 0.39 4.29
C SER A 789 26.54 0.77 3.94
N PRO A 790 26.28 1.53 2.87
CA PRO A 790 24.91 1.78 2.42
C PRO A 790 24.10 0.51 2.17
N SER A 791 24.74 -0.62 1.79
CA SER A 791 24.08 -1.91 1.60
C SER A 791 23.59 -2.58 2.89
N ASP A 792 24.10 -2.15 4.05
CA ASP A 792 23.67 -2.62 5.37
C ASP A 792 22.39 -1.92 5.86
N ILE A 793 21.95 -0.85 5.16
CA ILE A 793 20.81 -0.03 5.52
C ILE A 793 19.67 -0.32 4.55
N GLY A 794 18.46 -0.53 5.10
CA GLY A 794 17.23 -0.61 4.36
C GLY A 794 16.23 0.45 4.78
N ILE A 795 15.56 1.08 3.82
CA ILE A 795 14.45 1.99 4.07
C ILE A 795 13.17 1.36 3.53
N ILE A 796 12.19 1.18 4.40
CA ILE A 796 10.89 0.61 4.07
C ILE A 796 9.85 1.72 4.09
N ALA A 797 9.03 1.80 3.04
CA ALA A 797 7.89 2.70 3.00
C ALA A 797 6.67 2.00 2.36
N PRO A 798 5.45 2.27 2.85
CA PRO A 798 4.24 1.56 2.38
C PRO A 798 3.78 2.00 0.99
N TYR A 799 4.20 3.17 0.52
CA TYR A 799 3.73 3.77 -0.73
C TYR A 799 4.85 3.97 -1.75
N ARG A 800 4.59 3.61 -3.00
CA ARG A 800 5.57 3.69 -4.11
C ARG A 800 6.16 5.09 -4.30
N LYS A 801 5.35 6.14 -4.17
CA LYS A 801 5.86 7.52 -4.29
C LYS A 801 6.86 7.84 -3.19
N GLN A 802 6.59 7.42 -1.94
CA GLN A 802 7.54 7.58 -0.83
C GLN A 802 8.85 6.81 -1.08
N VAL A 803 8.74 5.58 -1.59
CA VAL A 803 9.90 4.77 -2.01
C VAL A 803 10.72 5.51 -3.06
N ARG A 804 10.06 6.09 -4.08
CA ARG A 804 10.73 6.87 -5.14
C ARG A 804 11.38 8.14 -4.60
N MET A 805 10.71 8.88 -3.72
CA MET A 805 11.27 10.07 -3.07
C MET A 805 12.53 9.73 -2.27
N ASN A 806 12.47 8.70 -1.44
CA ASN A 806 13.62 8.19 -0.71
C ASN A 806 14.75 7.73 -1.66
N SER A 807 14.39 7.13 -2.80
CA SER A 807 15.35 6.69 -3.82
C SER A 807 16.01 7.84 -4.55
N SER A 808 15.27 8.90 -4.90
CA SER A 808 15.86 10.10 -5.52
C SER A 808 16.91 10.76 -4.62
N CYS A 809 16.74 10.69 -3.32
CA CYS A 809 17.73 11.20 -2.35
C CYS A 809 19.03 10.40 -2.34
N LYS A 810 19.08 9.16 -2.86
CA LYS A 810 20.32 8.36 -2.97
C LYS A 810 21.26 8.97 -4.01
N ASP A 811 20.72 9.34 -5.17
CA ASP A 811 21.48 9.86 -6.29
C ASP A 811 22.14 11.20 -5.90
N TYR A 812 21.40 12.01 -5.15
CA TYR A 812 21.88 13.28 -4.62
C TYR A 812 23.05 13.14 -3.62
N ASN A 813 23.13 12.03 -2.88
CA ASN A 813 24.12 11.78 -1.84
C ASN A 813 25.16 10.71 -2.22
N ASN A 814 25.24 10.24 -3.46
CA ASN A 814 26.11 9.13 -3.91
C ASN A 814 25.88 7.80 -3.13
N LEU A 815 24.63 7.50 -2.74
CA LEU A 815 24.27 6.33 -1.94
C LEU A 815 23.72 5.17 -2.81
N LEU A 816 24.39 4.85 -3.91
CA LEU A 816 23.92 3.89 -4.92
C LEU A 816 23.52 2.51 -4.37
N PHE A 817 24.16 2.06 -3.28
CA PHE A 817 23.92 0.75 -2.68
C PHE A 817 22.89 0.75 -1.54
N LEU A 818 22.34 1.90 -1.17
CA LEU A 818 21.27 1.99 -0.19
C LEU A 818 19.99 1.33 -0.75
N GLN A 819 19.43 0.36 -0.07
CA GLN A 819 18.19 -0.25 -0.51
C GLN A 819 16.98 0.50 0.03
N VAL A 820 16.10 0.93 -0.87
CA VAL A 820 14.79 1.50 -0.55
C VAL A 820 13.73 0.68 -1.26
N GLY A 821 12.66 0.33 -0.57
CA GLY A 821 11.59 -0.50 -1.15
C GLY A 821 10.31 -0.48 -0.34
N SER A 822 9.29 -1.14 -0.89
CA SER A 822 8.03 -1.38 -0.18
C SER A 822 8.18 -2.50 0.86
N VAL A 823 7.16 -2.67 1.69
CA VAL A 823 7.12 -3.78 2.68
C VAL A 823 7.21 -5.13 1.96
N GLU A 824 6.52 -5.25 0.82
CA GLU A 824 6.49 -6.45 -0.02
C GLU A 824 7.87 -6.77 -0.61
N GLU A 825 8.61 -5.76 -1.05
CA GLU A 825 9.96 -5.91 -1.59
C GLU A 825 10.97 -6.35 -0.54
N PHE A 826 10.73 -6.02 0.73
CA PHE A 826 11.56 -6.44 1.86
C PHE A 826 11.17 -7.81 2.43
N GLN A 827 10.12 -8.46 1.96
CA GLN A 827 9.77 -9.80 2.39
C GLN A 827 10.90 -10.79 2.06
N GLY A 828 11.26 -11.63 3.01
CA GLY A 828 12.41 -12.54 2.90
C GLY A 828 13.79 -11.86 3.03
N GLN A 829 13.87 -10.53 2.99
CA GLN A 829 15.12 -9.78 3.14
C GLN A 829 15.39 -9.39 4.59
N GLU A 830 16.63 -8.98 4.86
CA GLU A 830 17.06 -8.49 6.17
C GLU A 830 18.24 -7.54 6.01
N ARG A 831 18.34 -6.55 6.88
CA ARG A 831 19.45 -5.59 6.90
C ARG A 831 19.93 -5.38 8.34
N ARG A 832 21.14 -4.90 8.49
CA ARG A 832 21.69 -4.57 9.81
C ARG A 832 20.89 -3.45 10.47
N VAL A 833 20.57 -2.42 9.68
CA VAL A 833 19.72 -1.29 10.08
C VAL A 833 18.51 -1.22 9.16
N ILE A 834 17.32 -1.14 9.75
CA ILE A 834 16.07 -0.86 9.03
C ILE A 834 15.49 0.45 9.54
N MET A 835 15.09 1.27 8.59
CA MET A 835 14.31 2.48 8.82
C MET A 835 12.93 2.32 8.18
N VAL A 836 11.89 2.69 8.90
CA VAL A 836 10.50 2.59 8.42
C VAL A 836 9.89 3.98 8.37
N SER A 837 9.36 4.37 7.22
CA SER A 837 8.51 5.54 7.03
C SER A 837 7.06 5.10 7.05
N THR A 838 6.23 5.71 7.89
CA THR A 838 4.80 5.33 7.97
C THR A 838 3.93 6.15 7.02
N VAL A 839 4.43 7.30 6.60
CA VAL A 839 3.84 8.25 5.64
C VAL A 839 2.58 8.95 6.13
N ARG A 840 1.67 8.21 6.74
CA ARG A 840 0.34 8.70 7.10
C ARG A 840 0.39 9.70 8.25
N SER A 841 -0.11 10.90 7.99
CA SER A 841 -0.17 12.00 8.95
C SER A 841 -1.54 12.68 9.03
N SER A 842 -2.50 12.30 8.18
CA SER A 842 -3.85 12.84 8.18
C SER A 842 -4.86 11.84 8.77
N PRO A 843 -5.69 12.25 9.73
CA PRO A 843 -6.73 11.40 10.30
C PRO A 843 -7.85 11.05 9.33
N ASN A 844 -7.99 11.82 8.24
CA ASN A 844 -9.12 11.69 7.31
C ASN A 844 -9.12 10.39 6.51
N TYR A 845 -7.94 9.79 6.33
CA TYR A 845 -7.81 8.55 5.58
C TYR A 845 -7.93 7.30 6.46
N THR A 846 -7.88 7.44 7.79
CA THR A 846 -8.01 6.32 8.73
C THR A 846 -9.34 5.58 8.59
N GLU A 847 -10.44 6.29 8.30
CA GLU A 847 -11.74 5.66 8.07
C GLU A 847 -11.80 4.88 6.76
N ILE A 848 -11.13 5.38 5.71
CA ILE A 848 -10.99 4.69 4.42
C ILE A 848 -10.11 3.45 4.60
N ASP A 849 -9.00 3.59 5.30
CA ASP A 849 -8.08 2.51 5.61
C ASP A 849 -8.78 1.42 6.46
N LYS A 850 -9.65 1.80 7.40
CA LYS A 850 -10.49 0.87 8.18
C LYS A 850 -11.49 0.09 7.30
N GLN A 851 -12.17 0.78 6.37
CA GLN A 851 -13.21 0.15 5.53
C GLN A 851 -12.65 -0.89 4.57
N PHE A 852 -11.42 -0.71 4.12
CA PHE A 852 -10.83 -1.52 3.07
C PHE A 852 -9.68 -2.43 3.54
N ASN A 853 -9.30 -2.37 4.81
CA ASN A 853 -8.14 -3.11 5.37
C ASN A 853 -6.83 -2.89 4.57
N LEU A 854 -6.71 -1.75 3.89
CA LEU A 854 -5.68 -1.48 2.89
C LEU A 854 -4.61 -0.50 3.36
N GLY A 855 -4.80 0.14 4.51
CA GLY A 855 -3.82 1.08 5.06
C GLY A 855 -2.64 0.36 5.71
N PHE A 856 -1.43 0.90 5.56
CA PHE A 856 -0.25 0.43 6.28
C PHE A 856 -0.46 0.47 7.80
N VAL A 857 -1.14 1.51 8.28
CA VAL A 857 -1.40 1.73 9.72
C VAL A 857 -2.29 0.63 10.31
N LYS A 858 -3.26 0.11 9.56
CA LYS A 858 -4.23 -0.89 10.04
C LYS A 858 -3.88 -2.34 9.68
N ASN A 859 -2.75 -2.58 9.04
CA ASN A 859 -2.37 -3.92 8.61
C ASN A 859 -1.26 -4.50 9.51
N GLU A 860 -1.66 -5.30 10.47
CA GLU A 860 -0.76 -5.97 11.41
C GLU A 860 0.33 -6.81 10.72
N LYS A 861 -0.01 -7.49 9.61
CA LYS A 861 0.94 -8.31 8.86
C LYS A 861 2.04 -7.45 8.22
N ARG A 862 1.70 -6.25 7.74
CA ARG A 862 2.68 -5.27 7.21
C ARG A 862 3.56 -4.71 8.30
N PHE A 863 2.98 -4.36 9.46
CA PHE A 863 3.75 -3.97 10.63
C PHE A 863 4.77 -5.05 11.00
N ASN A 864 4.31 -6.30 11.16
CA ASN A 864 5.16 -7.42 11.53
C ASN A 864 6.33 -7.61 10.55
N VAL A 865 6.07 -7.54 9.24
CA VAL A 865 7.14 -7.63 8.25
C VAL A 865 8.11 -6.46 8.37
N ALA A 866 7.63 -5.21 8.41
CA ALA A 866 8.49 -4.03 8.42
C ALA A 866 9.46 -4.01 9.62
N VAL A 867 8.96 -4.26 10.83
CA VAL A 867 9.77 -4.17 12.05
C VAL A 867 10.71 -5.35 12.24
N THR A 868 10.39 -6.53 11.70
CA THR A 868 11.19 -7.75 11.85
C THR A 868 12.30 -7.94 10.81
N ARG A 869 12.52 -6.94 9.93
CA ARG A 869 13.65 -6.99 8.95
C ARG A 869 14.99 -6.56 9.54
N ALA A 870 14.98 -5.85 10.66
CA ALA A 870 16.19 -5.32 11.31
C ALA A 870 16.94 -6.38 12.13
N LYS A 871 18.28 -6.38 12.00
CA LYS A 871 19.18 -7.22 12.83
C LYS A 871 19.61 -6.52 14.10
N ALA A 872 20.12 -5.28 13.99
CA ALA A 872 20.82 -4.59 15.06
C ALA A 872 20.25 -3.21 15.42
N LEU A 873 19.54 -2.54 14.52
CA LEU A 873 18.92 -1.23 14.77
C LEU A 873 17.64 -1.08 13.96
N LEU A 874 16.57 -0.67 14.63
CA LEU A 874 15.30 -0.32 14.05
C LEU A 874 14.98 1.15 14.33
N ILE A 875 14.67 1.93 13.28
CA ILE A 875 14.23 3.32 13.36
C ILE A 875 12.87 3.43 12.67
N VAL A 876 11.86 3.83 13.40
CA VAL A 876 10.53 4.09 12.86
C VAL A 876 10.25 5.59 12.92
N VAL A 877 9.85 6.17 11.80
CA VAL A 877 9.51 7.59 11.68
C VAL A 877 8.04 7.70 11.29
N GLY A 878 7.28 8.48 12.06
CA GLY A 878 5.85 8.62 11.80
C GLY A 878 5.13 9.59 12.73
N ASN A 879 3.86 9.84 12.41
CA ASN A 879 3.02 10.74 13.20
C ASN A 879 2.35 9.98 14.36
N PRO A 880 2.75 10.23 15.61
CA PRO A 880 2.18 9.51 16.76
C PRO A 880 0.67 9.75 16.92
N ARG A 881 0.14 10.93 16.55
CA ARG A 881 -1.31 11.21 16.61
C ARG A 881 -2.16 10.28 15.73
N VAL A 882 -1.60 9.85 14.61
CA VAL A 882 -2.29 8.91 13.68
C VAL A 882 -2.04 7.47 14.09
N LEU A 883 -0.80 7.15 14.44
CA LEU A 883 -0.40 5.79 14.76
C LEU A 883 -0.99 5.28 16.07
N ASP A 884 -1.10 6.14 17.10
CA ASP A 884 -1.71 5.78 18.40
C ASP A 884 -3.22 5.40 18.29
N THR A 885 -3.86 5.66 17.14
CA THR A 885 -5.25 5.21 16.89
C THR A 885 -5.35 3.72 16.53
N ASP A 886 -4.24 3.04 16.33
CA ASP A 886 -4.16 1.61 16.04
C ASP A 886 -3.49 0.88 17.21
N GLU A 887 -4.09 -0.19 17.69
CA GLU A 887 -3.62 -0.91 18.89
C GLU A 887 -2.18 -1.43 18.74
N THR A 888 -1.84 -1.96 17.57
CA THR A 888 -0.49 -2.50 17.29
C THR A 888 0.57 -1.40 17.36
N TRP A 889 0.31 -0.27 16.70
CA TRP A 889 1.21 0.88 16.72
C TRP A 889 1.27 1.56 18.09
N ALA A 890 0.14 1.69 18.77
CA ALA A 890 0.08 2.24 20.11
C ALA A 890 0.95 1.44 21.09
N GLN A 891 0.87 0.10 21.06
CA GLN A 891 1.72 -0.76 21.87
C GLN A 891 3.20 -0.60 21.53
N PHE A 892 3.54 -0.50 20.24
CA PHE A 892 4.92 -0.27 19.80
C PHE A 892 5.45 1.10 20.26
N ILE A 893 4.67 2.16 20.12
CA ILE A 893 5.04 3.51 20.57
C ILE A 893 5.20 3.54 22.08
N GLN A 894 4.29 2.92 22.82
CA GLN A 894 4.38 2.84 24.27
C GLN A 894 5.64 2.07 24.71
N TYR A 895 5.94 0.95 24.06
CA TYR A 895 7.18 0.20 24.30
C TYR A 895 8.43 1.06 24.06
N CYS A 896 8.43 1.90 23.01
CA CYS A 896 9.53 2.83 22.76
C CYS A 896 9.63 3.94 23.83
N LYS A 897 8.49 4.43 24.34
CA LYS A 897 8.46 5.41 25.46
C LYS A 897 9.05 4.78 26.73
N ASP A 898 8.60 3.59 27.12
CA ASP A 898 9.05 2.86 28.32
C ASP A 898 10.52 2.47 28.23
N GLY A 899 10.95 2.01 27.05
CA GLY A 899 12.34 1.68 26.76
C GLY A 899 13.28 2.89 26.62
N GLY A 900 12.74 4.12 26.59
CA GLY A 900 13.51 5.35 26.40
C GLY A 900 14.04 5.54 24.98
N GLY A 901 13.42 4.89 23.98
CA GLY A 901 13.75 4.99 22.56
C GLY A 901 12.89 5.99 21.79
N TYR A 902 11.98 6.70 22.46
CA TYR A 902 11.14 7.72 21.84
C TYR A 902 11.90 9.06 21.70
N THR A 903 11.74 9.72 20.54
CA THR A 903 12.32 11.04 20.27
C THR A 903 11.44 11.82 19.28
N GLY A 904 11.76 13.09 19.04
CA GLY A 904 11.04 13.93 18.08
C GLY A 904 9.78 14.56 18.66
N PHE A 905 8.74 14.69 17.84
CA PHE A 905 7.48 15.29 18.22
C PHE A 905 6.71 14.41 19.20
N THR A 906 6.25 15.01 20.31
CA THR A 906 5.38 14.37 21.30
C THR A 906 4.07 15.14 21.37
N PRO A 907 2.91 14.52 21.17
CA PRO A 907 1.60 15.15 21.41
C PRO A 907 1.49 15.60 22.87
N ALA A 908 0.84 16.73 23.12
CA ALA A 908 0.45 17.11 24.48
C ALA A 908 -0.81 16.34 24.90
N GLU A 909 -0.95 15.99 26.17
CA GLU A 909 -2.07 15.18 26.67
C GLU A 909 -3.46 15.81 26.43
N ASP A 910 -3.53 17.16 26.32
CA ASP A 910 -4.78 17.92 26.11
C ASP A 910 -5.12 18.17 24.61
N ASP A 911 -4.22 17.82 23.67
CA ASP A 911 -4.35 18.19 22.24
C ASP A 911 -5.11 17.16 21.39
N GLU A 912 -5.43 15.99 21.93
CA GLU A 912 -5.76 14.81 21.10
C GLU A 912 -7.07 14.92 20.32
N ASP A 913 -8.04 15.67 20.78
CA ASP A 913 -9.40 15.58 20.22
C ASP A 913 -9.76 16.75 19.29
N MET A 914 -9.33 17.95 19.55
CA MET A 914 -9.85 19.15 18.87
C MET A 914 -9.09 19.51 17.60
N VAL A 915 -7.76 19.38 17.57
CA VAL A 915 -6.95 19.65 16.34
C VAL A 915 -7.23 18.61 15.30
N MET A 916 -7.38 17.35 15.70
CA MET A 916 -7.77 16.25 14.79
C MET A 916 -9.18 16.45 14.24
N ARG A 917 -10.14 16.84 15.06
CA ARG A 917 -11.52 17.11 14.64
C ARG A 917 -11.63 18.33 13.73
N LEU A 918 -10.88 19.40 14.02
CA LEU A 918 -10.89 20.62 13.20
C LEU A 918 -10.11 20.47 11.91
N SER A 919 -8.99 19.72 11.90
CA SER A 919 -8.27 19.38 10.66
C SER A 919 -9.08 18.44 9.77
N ALA A 920 -9.85 17.52 10.37
CA ALA A 920 -10.76 16.63 9.68
C ALA A 920 -11.96 17.34 9.04
N LEU A 921 -12.42 18.44 9.62
CA LEU A 921 -13.46 19.29 9.05
C LEU A 921 -13.01 20.05 7.80
N TYR A 922 -11.71 20.20 7.59
CA TYR A 922 -11.16 21.10 6.56
C TYR A 922 -10.84 20.43 5.21
N ILE A 923 -10.62 19.12 5.18
CA ILE A 923 -10.46 18.41 3.89
C ILE A 923 -11.85 18.26 3.29
N SER A 924 -12.07 18.93 2.17
CA SER A 924 -13.39 18.93 1.53
C SER A 924 -13.85 17.49 1.29
N ILE A 925 -15.06 17.20 1.70
CA ILE A 925 -15.71 15.89 1.55
C ILE A 925 -15.74 15.44 0.09
N GLU A 926 -15.75 16.36 -0.85
CA GLU A 926 -15.64 16.06 -2.28
C GLU A 926 -14.34 15.33 -2.60
N SER A 927 -13.20 15.73 -2.03
CA SER A 927 -11.94 15.04 -2.27
C SER A 927 -11.91 13.66 -1.62
N VAL A 928 -12.52 13.49 -0.45
CA VAL A 928 -12.59 12.21 0.26
C VAL A 928 -13.55 11.24 -0.43
N VAL A 929 -14.72 11.72 -0.85
CA VAL A 929 -15.70 10.89 -1.59
C VAL A 929 -15.13 10.47 -2.96
N GLN A 930 -14.45 11.36 -3.66
CA GLN A 930 -13.80 11.04 -4.92
C GLN A 930 -12.65 10.05 -4.74
N GLN A 931 -11.91 10.15 -3.62
CA GLN A 931 -10.85 9.20 -3.28
C GLN A 931 -11.37 7.82 -2.88
N ILE A 932 -12.52 7.73 -2.21
CA ILE A 932 -13.21 6.45 -1.94
C ILE A 932 -13.62 5.76 -3.23
N LEU A 933 -13.99 6.54 -4.25
CA LEU A 933 -14.41 6.01 -5.55
C LEU A 933 -13.24 5.74 -6.51
N ASP A 934 -12.02 6.21 -6.16
CA ASP A 934 -10.82 6.01 -6.95
C ASP A 934 -9.98 4.85 -6.39
N PRO A 935 -10.02 3.66 -7.00
CA PRO A 935 -9.23 2.52 -6.55
C PRO A 935 -7.74 2.56 -6.98
N GLU A 936 -7.26 3.63 -7.65
CA GLU A 936 -5.85 3.69 -8.08
C GLU A 936 -4.87 3.61 -6.91
N TRP A 937 -5.19 4.17 -5.76
CA TRP A 937 -4.32 4.11 -4.58
C TRP A 937 -4.15 2.69 -4.02
N ARG A 938 -5.07 1.76 -4.34
CA ARG A 938 -4.97 0.34 -3.96
C ARG A 938 -3.85 -0.38 -4.70
N ASN A 939 -3.46 0.08 -5.88
CA ASN A 939 -2.40 -0.52 -6.68
C ASN A 939 -0.99 -0.12 -6.19
N ASP A 940 -0.90 0.85 -5.30
CA ASP A 940 0.36 1.27 -4.70
C ASP A 940 0.82 0.38 -3.54
N MET A 941 -0.07 -0.49 -3.09
CA MET A 941 0.19 -1.47 -2.05
C MET A 941 0.52 -2.85 -2.66
#